data_80eac477e5831e193549d1b67337a2a7
#
_entry.id   80eac477e5831e193549d1b67337a2a7
#
_cell.length_a   1.000
_cell.length_b   1.000
_cell.length_c   1.000
_cell.angle_alpha   90.00
_cell.angle_beta   90.00
_cell.angle_gamma   90.00
#
_symmetry.space_group_name_H-M   'P 1'
#
loop_
_entity.id
_entity.type
_entity.pdbx_description
1 polymer ?
#
loop_
_entity_poly.entity_id
_entity_poly.type
_entity_poly.pdbx_seq_one_letter_code
_entity_poly.pdbx_strand_id
1 'polypeptide(L)'
;MPVSVSLMPAPGVPRESSRLARVGRPATRRPLLPFFARAVVHVGATLCVPLLAVGAQASRDTTRLPSVVVTADRLERPISATTSAVTVLNGATLRAAGVTHVVDALRSVPGLSLARAGSNGAQSSIFLRGGESDYVRVLVDGVPMNDPGGAIDLGALTVDNIERIEVVRGPASVLYGSDAVTGVIQLFTRQAQHRLQSSLAMRAGTYGARVGEASVGTRGELGSATLGVAHHATNGMLPFNNAYRNDVASARGDAVIGGVRGMLTVRHSDNAFRYPTDGAGAIVDRNARRGERRFSSAAELSRMFGARVQGSLALSALEVHGRTVDPSDGAGDTLGFYAYRARGAVRRRGAEARLVVRPLDGHAISLAVEYAGEHQRSADSSNYDVSLNRFAASRVTRAAVAQWVGDVGRVSFSVGGRYDDNDTYGAFRTARAGVATRLWQGGRARAALGSSFKAPTFLETFSTAFSVGNTALTPERSRAWEVGIDQGLAGERLQLAVTFFDQRFRDLIQYTYVSPTTPNYFNVAAASSRGLEVELRGEAARGVSFWGNATALRTRVDDAGFQSGAGATFVQGGRLLRRPPLTVSGGVQLQRLPHTRLDLALTRVGVRDDRDFSGFPATAVELAAYTRADIGGEYALAPGAGFWRSAALTVRLENAFGAGYEEIANFRAPGRVLLAGVRVGTLR
;
A
#
# COMPACT_ATOMS: atom_id res chain seq x y z
N MET A 1 -7.89 6.78 9.81
CA MET A 1 -8.74 7.56 8.90
C MET A 1 -8.18 8.96 8.82
N PRO A 2 -7.82 9.50 7.67
CA PRO A 2 -7.94 10.93 7.53
C PRO A 2 -9.42 11.21 7.60
N VAL A 3 -9.84 11.91 8.62
CA VAL A 3 -11.20 12.36 8.82
C VAL A 3 -11.51 13.28 7.64
N SER A 4 -12.30 12.81 6.68
CA SER A 4 -13.11 13.72 5.90
C SER A 4 -14.04 14.37 6.92
N VAL A 5 -13.75 15.63 7.25
CA VAL A 5 -14.63 16.45 8.08
C VAL A 5 -15.93 16.61 7.29
N SER A 6 -16.88 15.71 7.52
CA SER A 6 -18.25 15.87 7.07
C SER A 6 -18.89 16.88 8.00
N LEU A 7 -19.11 18.06 7.50
CA LEU A 7 -19.77 19.14 8.22
C LEU A 7 -21.21 18.75 8.52
N MET A 8 -21.55 18.69 9.80
CA MET A 8 -22.93 18.57 10.26
C MET A 8 -23.66 19.90 10.10
N PRO A 9 -24.87 19.94 9.56
CA PRO A 9 -25.76 21.08 9.73
C PRO A 9 -26.27 21.16 11.19
N ALA A 10 -26.53 22.37 11.66
CA ALA A 10 -26.99 22.67 13.01
C ALA A 10 -28.31 21.96 13.39
N PRO A 11 -28.55 21.62 14.66
CA PRO A 11 -29.67 20.82 15.09
C PRO A 11 -31.00 21.58 15.00
N GLY A 12 -31.90 21.07 14.18
CA GLY A 12 -33.31 21.40 14.20
C GLY A 12 -34.06 20.53 15.20
N VAL A 13 -34.95 21.15 15.97
CA VAL A 13 -35.75 20.58 17.05
C VAL A 13 -36.67 19.42 16.59
N PRO A 14 -36.82 18.33 17.35
CA PRO A 14 -37.60 17.18 16.91
C PRO A 14 -39.11 17.36 17.14
N ARG A 15 -39.91 16.89 16.19
CA ARG A 15 -41.31 16.56 16.40
C ARG A 15 -41.46 15.04 16.44
N GLU A 16 -41.99 14.56 17.54
CA GLU A 16 -42.41 13.16 17.76
C GLU A 16 -43.52 12.75 16.78
N SER A 17 -43.45 11.55 16.25
CA SER A 17 -44.61 10.74 15.91
C SER A 17 -44.25 9.26 15.97
N SER A 18 -44.87 8.59 16.91
CA SER A 18 -44.87 7.16 17.19
C SER A 18 -45.53 6.34 16.08
N ARG A 19 -44.89 5.25 15.61
CA ARG A 19 -45.58 4.03 15.17
C ARG A 19 -44.71 2.79 15.33
N LEU A 20 -45.22 1.84 16.06
CA LEU A 20 -44.74 0.47 16.28
C LEU A 20 -44.69 -0.34 14.97
N ALA A 21 -43.63 -1.06 14.71
CA ALA A 21 -43.58 -2.13 13.73
C ALA A 21 -42.67 -3.28 14.18
N ARG A 22 -43.34 -4.36 14.42
CA ARG A 22 -43.04 -5.81 14.46
C ARG A 22 -41.59 -6.29 14.44
N VAL A 23 -41.32 -7.04 15.52
CA VAL A 23 -40.18 -7.93 15.75
C VAL A 23 -40.14 -9.05 14.71
N GLY A 24 -39.05 -9.12 13.93
CA GLY A 24 -38.70 -10.25 13.06
C GLY A 24 -37.71 -11.19 13.77
N ARG A 25 -37.98 -12.49 13.71
CA ARG A 25 -37.26 -13.58 14.34
C ARG A 25 -35.78 -13.69 13.87
N PRO A 26 -34.83 -14.15 14.71
CA PRO A 26 -33.43 -14.30 14.34
C PRO A 26 -33.22 -15.49 13.39
N ALA A 27 -32.47 -15.26 12.31
CA ALA A 27 -32.07 -16.27 11.37
C ALA A 27 -31.02 -17.22 11.97
N THR A 28 -31.29 -18.49 11.87
CA THR A 28 -30.45 -19.60 12.35
C THR A 28 -29.08 -19.64 11.68
N ARG A 29 -28.04 -19.80 12.48
CA ARG A 29 -26.64 -19.98 12.06
C ARG A 29 -26.47 -21.25 11.22
N ARG A 30 -26.06 -21.11 9.95
CA ARG A 30 -25.55 -22.23 9.14
C ARG A 30 -24.02 -22.36 9.30
N PRO A 31 -23.47 -23.58 9.38
CA PRO A 31 -22.04 -23.79 9.54
C PRO A 31 -21.26 -23.41 8.26
N LEU A 32 -20.06 -22.85 8.46
CA LEU A 32 -19.19 -22.24 7.43
C LEU A 32 -18.50 -23.21 6.47
N LEU A 33 -18.50 -24.53 6.78
CA LEU A 33 -17.79 -25.52 5.96
C LEU A 33 -18.22 -25.60 4.48
N PRO A 34 -19.52 -25.53 4.10
CA PRO A 34 -19.90 -25.63 2.71
C PRO A 34 -19.51 -24.41 1.84
N PHE A 35 -19.22 -23.27 2.46
CA PHE A 35 -18.88 -22.06 1.71
C PHE A 35 -17.44 -22.09 1.16
N PHE A 36 -16.48 -22.59 1.94
CA PHE A 36 -15.08 -22.72 1.50
C PHE A 36 -14.91 -23.77 0.40
N ALA A 37 -15.61 -24.89 0.50
CA ALA A 37 -15.57 -25.93 -0.53
C ALA A 37 -16.15 -25.47 -1.88
N ARG A 38 -17.20 -24.64 -1.86
CA ARG A 38 -17.79 -24.10 -3.10
C ARG A 38 -16.92 -23.02 -3.75
N ALA A 39 -16.22 -22.16 -2.97
CA ALA A 39 -15.34 -21.14 -3.50
C ALA A 39 -14.11 -21.76 -4.22
N VAL A 40 -13.53 -22.80 -3.66
CA VAL A 40 -12.37 -23.51 -4.26
C VAL A 40 -12.76 -24.26 -5.54
N VAL A 41 -13.92 -24.89 -5.57
CA VAL A 41 -14.41 -25.63 -6.75
C VAL A 41 -14.75 -24.68 -7.94
N HIS A 42 -15.28 -23.50 -7.67
CA HIS A 42 -15.60 -22.54 -8.75
C HIS A 42 -14.36 -21.83 -9.33
N VAL A 43 -13.30 -21.66 -8.57
CA VAL A 43 -12.01 -21.13 -9.05
C VAL A 43 -11.27 -22.17 -9.91
N GLY A 44 -11.37 -23.45 -9.58
CA GLY A 44 -10.76 -24.53 -10.36
C GLY A 44 -11.41 -24.76 -11.73
N ALA A 45 -12.71 -24.52 -11.86
CA ALA A 45 -13.45 -24.79 -13.10
C ALA A 45 -13.27 -23.71 -14.18
N THR A 46 -12.89 -22.48 -13.84
CA THR A 46 -12.72 -21.37 -14.79
C THR A 46 -11.31 -21.25 -15.36
N LEU A 47 -10.33 -21.98 -14.85
CA LEU A 47 -8.91 -21.93 -15.23
C LEU A 47 -8.41 -23.16 -15.99
N CYS A 48 -9.27 -24.09 -16.39
CA CYS A 48 -8.88 -25.22 -17.25
C CYS A 48 -8.68 -24.76 -18.70
N VAL A 49 -7.49 -24.27 -19.03
CA VAL A 49 -6.98 -24.15 -20.39
C VAL A 49 -6.32 -25.48 -20.76
N PRO A 50 -6.63 -26.14 -21.89
CA PRO A 50 -6.03 -27.41 -22.25
C PRO A 50 -4.52 -27.28 -22.49
N LEU A 51 -3.72 -28.05 -21.76
CA LEU A 51 -2.28 -28.19 -21.95
C LEU A 51 -2.03 -28.99 -23.25
N LEU A 52 -1.68 -28.31 -24.32
CA LEU A 52 -1.08 -28.92 -25.50
C LEU A 52 0.44 -29.06 -25.26
N ALA A 53 0.90 -30.29 -25.14
CA ALA A 53 2.31 -30.62 -25.03
C ALA A 53 3.02 -30.41 -26.38
N VAL A 54 3.96 -29.46 -26.44
CA VAL A 54 4.89 -29.30 -27.54
C VAL A 54 6.30 -29.28 -26.96
N GLY A 55 7.13 -30.23 -27.35
CA GLY A 55 8.53 -30.31 -26.96
C GLY A 55 9.36 -29.14 -27.51
N ALA A 56 10.20 -28.55 -26.70
CA ALA A 56 11.09 -27.46 -27.10
C ALA A 56 12.44 -27.52 -26.39
N GLN A 57 13.47 -27.31 -27.16
CA GLN A 57 14.86 -27.13 -26.75
C GLN A 57 15.04 -25.82 -25.96
N ALA A 58 15.90 -25.89 -24.95
CA ALA A 58 16.13 -24.81 -24.00
C ALA A 58 17.01 -23.69 -24.57
N SER A 59 16.57 -22.45 -24.43
CA SER A 59 17.45 -21.30 -24.28
C SER A 59 17.08 -20.57 -22.98
N ARG A 60 18.09 -20.30 -22.18
CA ARG A 60 17.99 -19.70 -20.86
C ARG A 60 17.84 -18.19 -21.02
N ASP A 61 16.61 -17.70 -20.87
CA ASP A 61 16.37 -16.33 -20.45
C ASP A 61 15.06 -16.32 -19.65
N THR A 62 15.17 -16.70 -18.41
CA THR A 62 14.06 -16.69 -17.47
C THR A 62 14.11 -15.38 -16.70
N THR A 63 13.07 -14.58 -16.79
CA THR A 63 12.75 -13.51 -15.82
C THR A 63 12.50 -14.20 -14.46
N ARG A 64 13.54 -14.70 -13.81
CA ARG A 64 13.46 -15.19 -12.44
C ARG A 64 13.16 -13.99 -11.56
N LEU A 65 12.07 -14.07 -10.80
CA LEU A 65 11.84 -13.17 -9.66
C LEU A 65 13.11 -13.14 -8.80
N PRO A 66 13.48 -11.99 -8.22
CA PRO A 66 14.62 -11.92 -7.33
C PRO A 66 14.45 -12.98 -6.25
N SER A 67 15.40 -13.90 -6.18
CA SER A 67 15.41 -14.98 -5.20
C SER A 67 15.66 -14.47 -3.78
N VAL A 68 15.99 -13.19 -3.64
CA VAL A 68 16.39 -12.53 -2.39
C VAL A 68 15.45 -11.37 -2.09
N VAL A 69 14.99 -11.27 -0.86
CA VAL A 69 14.20 -10.17 -0.31
C VAL A 69 14.91 -9.57 0.89
N VAL A 70 14.74 -8.28 1.07
CA VAL A 70 15.34 -7.51 2.18
C VAL A 70 14.30 -7.20 3.24
N THR A 71 13.06 -6.88 2.84
CA THR A 71 12.04 -6.32 3.72
C THR A 71 11.60 -7.27 4.84
N ALA A 72 11.59 -8.58 4.59
CA ALA A 72 11.07 -9.55 5.56
C ALA A 72 11.87 -9.61 6.87
N ASP A 73 13.21 -9.52 6.78
CA ASP A 73 14.12 -9.65 7.92
C ASP A 73 15.07 -8.46 8.05
N ARG A 74 14.95 -7.43 7.20
CA ARG A 74 15.92 -6.33 7.02
C ARG A 74 17.36 -6.82 6.74
N LEU A 75 17.46 -8.02 6.22
CA LEU A 75 18.69 -8.69 5.79
C LEU A 75 18.42 -9.34 4.43
N GLU A 76 19.40 -9.37 3.56
CA GLU A 76 19.30 -10.09 2.29
C GLU A 76 19.23 -11.60 2.55
N ARG A 77 18.06 -12.20 2.30
CA ARG A 77 17.83 -13.63 2.45
C ARG A 77 17.01 -14.18 1.28
N PRO A 78 17.19 -15.46 0.92
CA PRO A 78 16.31 -16.11 -0.04
C PRO A 78 14.86 -16.10 0.46
N ILE A 79 13.89 -15.90 -0.46
CA ILE A 79 12.45 -16.01 -0.12
C ILE A 79 12.15 -17.36 0.56
N SER A 80 12.84 -18.42 0.15
CA SER A 80 12.70 -19.76 0.72
C SER A 80 13.12 -19.85 2.19
N ALA A 81 13.89 -18.92 2.73
CA ALA A 81 14.31 -18.87 4.12
C ALA A 81 13.47 -17.88 4.96
N THR A 82 12.56 -17.11 4.36
CA THR A 82 11.71 -16.18 5.10
C THR A 82 10.59 -16.91 5.83
N THR A 83 10.24 -16.44 7.02
CA THR A 83 9.14 -16.99 7.82
C THR A 83 7.81 -16.28 7.58
N SER A 84 7.80 -15.20 6.79
CA SER A 84 6.62 -14.40 6.44
C SER A 84 6.14 -14.68 5.03
N ALA A 85 4.87 -14.34 4.78
CA ALA A 85 4.31 -14.25 3.44
C ALA A 85 4.85 -12.99 2.74
N VAL A 86 5.52 -13.16 1.60
CA VAL A 86 6.14 -12.06 0.84
C VAL A 86 5.70 -12.12 -0.61
N THR A 87 5.33 -10.97 -1.16
CA THR A 87 5.08 -10.79 -2.60
C THR A 87 6.07 -9.77 -3.15
N VAL A 88 6.70 -10.09 -4.28
CA VAL A 88 7.62 -9.18 -4.98
C VAL A 88 7.03 -8.83 -6.35
N LEU A 89 6.89 -7.54 -6.62
CA LEU A 89 6.46 -7.00 -7.91
C LEU A 89 7.67 -6.37 -8.61
N ASN A 90 7.97 -6.85 -9.80
CA ASN A 90 9.11 -6.36 -10.58
C ASN A 90 8.75 -5.07 -11.31
N GLY A 91 9.54 -4.01 -11.13
CA GLY A 91 9.28 -2.70 -11.73
C GLY A 91 9.39 -2.69 -13.26
N ALA A 92 10.26 -3.51 -13.85
CA ALA A 92 10.33 -3.64 -15.32
C ALA A 92 9.06 -4.26 -15.89
N THR A 93 8.51 -5.29 -15.22
CA THR A 93 7.23 -5.90 -15.57
C THR A 93 6.08 -4.89 -15.48
N LEU A 94 6.01 -4.13 -14.39
CA LEU A 94 4.98 -3.10 -14.21
C LEU A 94 5.03 -2.02 -15.31
N ARG A 95 6.22 -1.51 -15.63
CA ARG A 95 6.40 -0.51 -16.70
C ARG A 95 6.05 -1.07 -18.08
N ALA A 96 6.44 -2.30 -18.39
CA ALA A 96 6.11 -2.94 -19.67
C ALA A 96 4.58 -3.19 -19.81
N ALA A 97 3.89 -3.50 -18.70
CA ALA A 97 2.43 -3.55 -18.65
C ALA A 97 1.76 -2.16 -18.63
N GLY A 98 2.54 -1.07 -18.67
CA GLY A 98 2.04 0.30 -18.68
C GLY A 98 1.47 0.79 -17.37
N VAL A 99 1.71 0.11 -16.24
CA VAL A 99 1.28 0.55 -14.90
C VAL A 99 2.02 1.83 -14.52
N THR A 100 1.30 2.83 -14.03
CA THR A 100 1.86 4.17 -13.69
C THR A 100 1.84 4.47 -12.20
N HIS A 101 0.85 3.97 -11.45
CA HIS A 101 0.68 4.25 -10.01
C HIS A 101 0.90 2.99 -9.18
N VAL A 102 1.50 3.15 -8.00
CA VAL A 102 1.76 2.05 -7.06
C VAL A 102 0.47 1.38 -6.61
N VAL A 103 -0.59 2.17 -6.38
CA VAL A 103 -1.90 1.65 -5.98
C VAL A 103 -2.47 0.63 -6.98
N ASP A 104 -2.24 0.83 -8.29
CA ASP A 104 -2.71 -0.12 -9.32
C ASP A 104 -1.82 -1.37 -9.39
N ALA A 105 -0.50 -1.24 -9.15
CA ALA A 105 0.39 -2.39 -9.01
C ALA A 105 -0.01 -3.29 -7.83
N LEU A 106 -0.45 -2.70 -6.73
CA LEU A 106 -0.83 -3.42 -5.51
C LEU A 106 -2.13 -4.23 -5.65
N ARG A 107 -2.95 -4.02 -6.69
CA ARG A 107 -4.16 -4.83 -6.95
C ARG A 107 -3.86 -6.33 -7.15
N SER A 108 -2.64 -6.67 -7.52
CA SER A 108 -2.19 -8.05 -7.68
C SER A 108 -1.70 -8.72 -6.39
N VAL A 109 -1.69 -8.00 -5.26
CA VAL A 109 -1.18 -8.51 -3.99
C VAL A 109 -2.28 -9.22 -3.21
N PRO A 110 -2.09 -10.48 -2.79
CA PRO A 110 -3.08 -11.19 -1.96
C PRO A 110 -3.28 -10.49 -0.62
N GLY A 111 -4.48 -10.60 -0.08
CA GLY A 111 -4.84 -9.99 1.21
C GLY A 111 -5.02 -8.47 1.18
N LEU A 112 -4.82 -7.82 0.02
CA LEU A 112 -4.92 -6.38 -0.11
C LEU A 112 -6.23 -5.98 -0.79
N SER A 113 -6.98 -5.07 -0.19
CA SER A 113 -8.12 -4.39 -0.78
C SER A 113 -7.87 -2.90 -0.91
N LEU A 114 -8.50 -2.27 -1.88
CA LEU A 114 -8.32 -0.86 -2.24
C LEU A 114 -9.63 -0.10 -2.06
N ALA A 115 -9.51 1.16 -1.67
CA ALA A 115 -10.60 2.13 -1.72
C ALA A 115 -10.07 3.46 -2.27
N ARG A 116 -10.50 3.81 -3.49
CA ARG A 116 -10.17 5.08 -4.17
C ARG A 116 -11.43 5.94 -4.29
N ALA A 117 -11.33 7.19 -3.95
CA ALA A 117 -12.43 8.17 -4.07
C ALA A 117 -12.52 8.71 -5.51
N GLY A 118 -12.75 7.83 -6.48
CA GLY A 118 -12.99 8.21 -7.88
C GLY A 118 -11.73 8.26 -8.76
N SER A 119 -11.43 9.43 -9.32
CA SER A 119 -10.42 9.61 -10.38
C SER A 119 -8.96 9.58 -9.88
N ASN A 120 -8.01 9.64 -10.81
CA ASN A 120 -6.59 9.77 -10.50
C ASN A 120 -6.32 11.03 -9.67
N GLY A 121 -5.46 10.92 -8.66
CA GLY A 121 -5.18 11.99 -7.70
C GLY A 121 -6.14 12.05 -6.50
N ALA A 122 -7.29 11.37 -6.59
CA ALA A 122 -8.17 11.20 -5.45
C ALA A 122 -7.53 10.30 -4.38
N GLN A 123 -7.95 10.52 -3.14
CA GLN A 123 -7.47 9.72 -2.00
C GLN A 123 -7.59 8.23 -2.27
N SER A 124 -6.49 7.53 -2.05
CA SER A 124 -6.39 6.08 -2.28
C SER A 124 -5.84 5.40 -1.04
N SER A 125 -6.69 4.58 -0.42
CA SER A 125 -6.39 3.82 0.80
C SER A 125 -6.24 2.34 0.48
N ILE A 126 -5.41 1.66 1.26
CA ILE A 126 -5.22 0.20 1.18
C ILE A 126 -5.54 -0.44 2.52
N PHE A 127 -6.10 -1.63 2.48
CA PHE A 127 -6.43 -2.43 3.65
C PHE A 127 -5.78 -3.80 3.48
N LEU A 128 -4.75 -4.08 4.25
CA LEU A 128 -4.03 -5.34 4.16
C LEU A 128 -4.56 -6.29 5.22
N ARG A 129 -5.00 -7.50 4.79
CA ARG A 129 -5.57 -8.52 5.68
C ARG A 129 -6.69 -8.01 6.60
N GLY A 130 -7.48 -7.05 6.11
CA GLY A 130 -8.63 -6.49 6.83
C GLY A 130 -8.31 -5.46 7.92
N GLY A 131 -7.03 -5.08 8.11
CA GLY A 131 -6.66 -3.99 9.01
C GLY A 131 -7.08 -2.61 8.50
N GLU A 132 -6.84 -1.56 9.28
CA GLU A 132 -7.08 -0.17 8.88
C GLU A 132 -6.04 0.30 7.85
N SER A 133 -6.33 1.39 7.14
CA SER A 133 -5.46 1.89 6.06
C SER A 133 -4.13 2.45 6.57
N ASP A 134 -4.06 2.84 7.82
CA ASP A 134 -2.87 3.35 8.52
C ASP A 134 -2.06 2.23 9.22
N TYR A 135 -2.44 0.96 9.03
CA TYR A 135 -1.76 -0.22 9.58
C TYR A 135 -0.69 -0.80 8.65
N VAL A 136 -0.44 -0.17 7.53
CA VAL A 136 0.57 -0.59 6.56
C VAL A 136 1.69 0.44 6.47
N ARG A 137 2.89 0.05 6.85
CA ARG A 137 4.08 0.90 6.71
C ARG A 137 4.52 0.89 5.25
N VAL A 138 4.58 2.06 4.62
CA VAL A 138 5.06 2.22 3.24
C VAL A 138 6.40 2.93 3.26
N LEU A 139 7.41 2.35 2.60
CA LEU A 139 8.75 2.91 2.52
C LEU A 139 9.20 3.07 1.07
N VAL A 140 10.01 4.09 0.82
CA VAL A 140 10.80 4.23 -0.42
C VAL A 140 12.26 4.29 -0.01
N ASP A 141 13.06 3.32 -0.43
CA ASP A 141 14.47 3.15 -0.06
C ASP A 141 14.73 3.29 1.45
N GLY A 142 13.84 2.72 2.27
CA GLY A 142 13.93 2.76 3.72
C GLY A 142 13.33 4.01 4.38
N VAL A 143 12.96 5.06 3.64
CA VAL A 143 12.29 6.25 4.17
C VAL A 143 10.80 5.98 4.37
N PRO A 144 10.25 6.09 5.59
CA PRO A 144 8.82 5.97 5.81
C PRO A 144 8.04 7.10 5.14
N MET A 145 7.07 6.75 4.29
CA MET A 145 6.25 7.69 3.52
C MET A 145 4.93 8.03 4.20
N ASN A 146 4.53 7.25 5.21
CA ASN A 146 3.33 7.53 6.02
C ASN A 146 3.49 8.83 6.82
N ASP A 147 2.41 9.54 7.01
CA ASP A 147 2.34 10.60 8.00
C ASP A 147 2.48 10.03 9.42
N PRO A 148 2.85 10.82 10.44
CA PRO A 148 2.95 10.36 11.81
C PRO A 148 1.62 9.76 12.32
N GLY A 149 1.65 8.47 12.73
CA GLY A 149 0.46 7.70 13.10
C GLY A 149 -0.14 6.89 11.95
N GLY A 150 0.59 6.72 10.85
CA GLY A 150 0.34 5.67 9.86
C GLY A 150 -0.43 6.09 8.62
N ALA A 151 -1.13 7.22 8.61
CA ALA A 151 -1.92 7.64 7.45
C ALA A 151 -1.06 7.80 6.19
N ILE A 152 -1.56 7.34 5.05
CA ILE A 152 -0.91 7.52 3.74
C ILE A 152 -1.96 7.62 2.63
N ASP A 153 -1.73 8.56 1.71
CA ASP A 153 -2.45 8.62 0.43
C ASP A 153 -1.54 8.09 -0.68
N LEU A 154 -1.93 6.96 -1.26
CA LEU A 154 -1.19 6.33 -2.36
C LEU A 154 -1.51 6.90 -3.74
N GLY A 155 -2.47 7.83 -3.85
CA GLY A 155 -2.91 8.41 -5.12
C GLY A 155 -1.83 9.14 -5.89
N ALA A 156 -0.80 9.65 -5.18
CA ALA A 156 0.33 10.35 -5.79
C ALA A 156 1.61 9.51 -5.91
N LEU A 157 1.63 8.26 -5.42
CA LEU A 157 2.82 7.42 -5.45
C LEU A 157 2.89 6.64 -6.78
N THR A 158 3.92 6.92 -7.58
CA THR A 158 4.11 6.41 -8.93
C THR A 158 5.20 5.32 -9.00
N VAL A 159 5.17 4.48 -10.07
CA VAL A 159 6.13 3.39 -10.28
C VAL A 159 7.35 3.81 -11.13
N ASP A 160 7.45 5.08 -11.48
CA ASP A 160 8.62 5.61 -12.19
C ASP A 160 9.90 5.38 -11.40
N ASN A 161 10.97 5.03 -12.08
CA ASN A 161 12.27 4.72 -11.49
C ASN A 161 12.27 3.68 -10.35
N ILE A 162 11.23 2.84 -10.24
CA ILE A 162 11.15 1.75 -9.26
C ILE A 162 11.72 0.48 -9.88
N GLU A 163 12.62 -0.20 -9.16
CA GLU A 163 13.17 -1.51 -9.52
C GLU A 163 12.24 -2.64 -9.13
N ARG A 164 11.76 -2.62 -7.89
CA ARG A 164 10.81 -3.60 -7.35
C ARG A 164 10.03 -3.05 -6.16
N ILE A 165 8.90 -3.68 -5.89
CA ILE A 165 8.08 -3.46 -4.70
C ILE A 165 8.04 -4.78 -3.93
N GLU A 166 8.44 -4.76 -2.67
CA GLU A 166 8.32 -5.89 -1.75
C GLU A 166 7.17 -5.64 -0.79
N VAL A 167 6.25 -6.60 -0.68
CA VAL A 167 5.12 -6.55 0.25
C VAL A 167 5.25 -7.71 1.23
N VAL A 168 5.54 -7.40 2.48
CA VAL A 168 5.57 -8.34 3.59
C VAL A 168 4.24 -8.25 4.32
N ARG A 169 3.56 -9.38 4.46
CA ARG A 169 2.26 -9.47 5.15
C ARG A 169 2.45 -10.01 6.57
N GLY A 170 1.63 -9.53 7.50
CA GLY A 170 1.66 -9.88 8.91
C GLY A 170 2.44 -8.88 9.79
N PRO A 171 2.56 -9.17 11.10
CA PRO A 171 3.11 -8.24 12.08
C PRO A 171 4.59 -7.96 11.81
N ALA A 172 4.96 -6.70 11.59
CA ALA A 172 6.32 -6.29 11.26
C ALA A 172 6.85 -5.15 12.16
N SER A 173 6.12 -4.76 13.22
CA SER A 173 6.53 -3.65 14.10
C SER A 173 7.86 -3.88 14.81
N VAL A 174 8.28 -5.12 15.03
CA VAL A 174 9.61 -5.43 15.59
C VAL A 174 10.73 -4.81 14.74
N LEU A 175 10.60 -4.85 13.42
CA LEU A 175 11.62 -4.36 12.49
C LEU A 175 11.41 -2.92 12.02
N TYR A 176 10.15 -2.47 12.01
CA TYR A 176 9.76 -1.21 11.37
C TYR A 176 9.08 -0.22 12.32
N GLY A 177 8.89 -0.58 13.60
CA GLY A 177 8.26 0.26 14.60
C GLY A 177 6.75 0.42 14.40
N SER A 178 6.22 1.56 14.83
CA SER A 178 4.82 1.93 14.66
C SER A 178 4.34 1.80 13.22
N ASP A 179 3.05 1.54 13.03
CA ASP A 179 2.31 1.53 11.76
C ASP A 179 2.55 0.28 10.89
N ALA A 180 3.51 -0.60 11.23
CA ALA A 180 3.75 -1.88 10.56
C ALA A 180 2.90 -3.02 11.18
N VAL A 181 1.59 -2.77 11.31
CA VAL A 181 0.66 -3.64 12.05
C VAL A 181 0.26 -4.86 11.23
N THR A 182 -0.20 -4.64 10.00
CA THR A 182 -0.65 -5.72 9.10
C THR A 182 0.37 -6.04 8.01
N GLY A 183 1.37 -5.20 7.83
CA GLY A 183 2.46 -5.44 6.90
C GLY A 183 3.28 -4.21 6.55
N VAL A 184 4.22 -4.43 5.64
CA VAL A 184 5.13 -3.42 5.11
C VAL A 184 5.15 -3.50 3.59
N ILE A 185 5.11 -2.35 2.94
CA ILE A 185 5.32 -2.19 1.51
C ILE A 185 6.59 -1.37 1.32
N GLN A 186 7.60 -1.95 0.71
CA GLN A 186 8.86 -1.26 0.44
C GLN A 186 9.11 -1.17 -1.06
N LEU A 187 9.31 0.05 -1.54
CA LEU A 187 9.70 0.36 -2.89
C LEU A 187 11.22 0.58 -2.94
N PHE A 188 11.86 -0.06 -3.89
CA PHE A 188 13.29 0.12 -4.15
C PHE A 188 13.48 0.85 -5.48
N THR A 189 14.23 1.94 -5.47
CA THR A 189 14.57 2.67 -6.70
C THR A 189 15.61 1.95 -7.52
N ARG A 190 15.60 2.19 -8.83
CA ARG A 190 16.49 1.53 -9.80
C ARG A 190 17.96 1.87 -9.55
N GLN A 191 18.78 0.84 -9.62
CA GLN A 191 20.22 0.94 -9.68
C GLN A 191 20.69 0.70 -11.13
N ALA A 192 21.60 1.53 -11.62
CA ALA A 192 22.16 1.33 -12.96
C ALA A 192 23.00 0.04 -13.01
N GLN A 193 22.78 -0.77 -14.04
CA GLN A 193 23.45 -2.06 -14.24
C GLN A 193 24.54 -1.99 -15.35
N HIS A 194 24.52 -0.96 -16.17
CA HIS A 194 25.42 -0.80 -17.34
C HIS A 194 26.13 0.56 -17.32
N ARG A 195 27.23 0.68 -18.08
CA ARG A 195 28.02 1.93 -18.19
C ARG A 195 27.16 3.13 -18.59
N LEU A 196 26.16 2.91 -19.42
CA LEU A 196 25.15 3.92 -19.75
C LEU A 196 23.84 3.20 -20.04
N GLN A 197 22.81 3.61 -19.33
CA GLN A 197 21.44 3.21 -19.64
C GLN A 197 20.53 4.44 -19.60
N SER A 198 19.66 4.56 -20.58
CA SER A 198 18.70 5.64 -20.66
C SER A 198 17.34 5.11 -21.13
N SER A 199 16.29 5.77 -20.73
CA SER A 199 14.92 5.47 -21.12
C SER A 199 14.11 6.75 -21.17
N LEU A 200 13.31 6.90 -22.23
CA LEU A 200 12.29 7.94 -22.37
C LEU A 200 10.99 7.25 -22.77
N ALA A 201 9.91 7.53 -22.09
CA ALA A 201 8.57 7.06 -22.45
C ALA A 201 7.59 8.22 -22.47
N MET A 202 6.75 8.28 -23.50
CA MET A 202 5.68 9.26 -23.63
C MET A 202 4.40 8.53 -24.01
N ARG A 203 3.32 8.79 -23.27
CA ARG A 203 2.00 8.18 -23.49
C ARG A 203 0.92 9.23 -23.37
N ALA A 204 -0.13 9.08 -24.16
CA ALA A 204 -1.33 9.92 -24.09
C ALA A 204 -2.59 9.05 -24.19
N GLY A 205 -3.73 9.55 -23.76
CA GLY A 205 -4.93 8.74 -23.81
C GLY A 205 -6.20 9.39 -23.27
N THR A 206 -7.11 8.55 -22.84
CA THR A 206 -8.45 8.91 -22.37
C THR A 206 -8.38 9.96 -21.26
N TYR A 207 -9.39 10.82 -21.19
CA TYR A 207 -9.52 11.93 -20.24
C TYR A 207 -8.37 12.96 -20.34
N GLY A 208 -7.76 13.12 -21.52
CA GLY A 208 -6.62 14.01 -21.72
C GLY A 208 -5.38 13.57 -20.94
N ALA A 209 -5.27 12.28 -20.64
CA ALA A 209 -4.12 11.73 -19.91
C ALA A 209 -2.82 11.92 -20.70
N ARG A 210 -1.77 12.35 -20.00
CA ARG A 210 -0.41 12.55 -20.52
C ARG A 210 0.56 12.02 -19.48
N VAL A 211 1.46 11.16 -19.92
CA VAL A 211 2.51 10.56 -19.10
C VAL A 211 3.83 10.70 -19.81
N GLY A 212 4.78 11.34 -19.18
CA GLY A 212 6.17 11.45 -19.63
C GLY A 212 7.10 10.92 -18.56
N GLU A 213 8.01 10.01 -18.90
CA GLU A 213 8.99 9.43 -17.99
C GLU A 213 10.36 9.43 -18.67
N ALA A 214 11.38 9.93 -17.99
CA ALA A 214 12.75 9.86 -18.46
C ALA A 214 13.67 9.39 -17.35
N SER A 215 14.66 8.57 -17.69
CA SER A 215 15.70 8.17 -16.76
C SER A 215 17.02 7.97 -17.46
N VAL A 216 18.10 8.28 -16.73
CA VAL A 216 19.48 8.00 -17.14
C VAL A 216 20.23 7.39 -15.97
N GLY A 217 21.08 6.44 -16.25
CA GLY A 217 21.92 5.80 -15.24
C GLY A 217 23.28 5.42 -15.83
N THR A 218 24.26 5.37 -14.93
CA THR A 218 25.62 4.94 -15.25
C THR A 218 26.15 4.02 -14.16
N ARG A 219 26.97 3.06 -14.57
CA ARG A 219 27.72 2.19 -13.67
C ARG A 219 29.18 2.17 -14.06
N GLY A 220 30.05 2.50 -13.12
CA GLY A 220 31.50 2.40 -13.22
C GLY A 220 32.08 1.41 -12.20
N GLU A 221 33.39 1.41 -12.05
CA GLU A 221 34.11 0.53 -11.11
C GLU A 221 33.78 0.87 -9.63
N LEU A 222 33.65 2.14 -9.31
CA LEU A 222 33.41 2.61 -7.94
C LEU A 222 31.93 2.53 -7.53
N GLY A 223 30.99 2.42 -8.48
CA GLY A 223 29.57 2.40 -8.15
C GLY A 223 28.65 2.74 -9.30
N SER A 224 27.45 3.17 -8.97
CA SER A 224 26.40 3.50 -9.93
C SER A 224 25.66 4.77 -9.54
N ALA A 225 25.10 5.47 -10.54
CA ALA A 225 24.20 6.59 -10.35
C ALA A 225 23.00 6.47 -11.29
N THR A 226 21.82 6.85 -10.81
CA THR A 226 20.57 6.88 -11.60
C THR A 226 19.82 8.17 -11.31
N LEU A 227 19.33 8.83 -12.35
CA LEU A 227 18.43 9.97 -12.28
C LEU A 227 17.13 9.61 -13.02
N GLY A 228 16.00 10.05 -12.50
CA GLY A 228 14.70 9.85 -13.13
C GLY A 228 13.79 11.06 -12.91
N VAL A 229 13.00 11.38 -13.94
CA VAL A 229 11.93 12.38 -13.87
C VAL A 229 10.67 11.80 -14.48
N ALA A 230 9.51 12.17 -13.94
CA ALA A 230 8.22 11.77 -14.48
C ALA A 230 7.20 12.90 -14.36
N HIS A 231 6.30 12.97 -15.34
CA HIS A 231 5.16 13.86 -15.39
C HIS A 231 3.91 13.04 -15.67
N HIS A 232 2.91 13.13 -14.80
CA HIS A 232 1.61 12.50 -14.96
C HIS A 232 0.53 13.59 -14.88
N ALA A 233 -0.33 13.66 -15.89
CA ALA A 233 -1.44 14.61 -15.90
C ALA A 233 -2.69 14.02 -16.53
N THR A 234 -3.87 14.47 -16.10
CA THR A 234 -5.16 14.15 -16.70
C THR A 234 -6.15 15.27 -16.41
N ASN A 235 -7.12 15.47 -17.31
CA ASN A 235 -8.24 16.38 -17.06
C ASN A 235 -9.30 15.75 -16.13
N GLY A 236 -9.19 14.43 -15.85
CA GLY A 236 -10.14 13.67 -15.04
C GLY A 236 -11.38 13.24 -15.81
N MET A 237 -12.17 12.39 -15.17
CA MET A 237 -13.35 11.74 -15.78
C MET A 237 -14.67 12.45 -15.46
N LEU A 238 -14.69 13.35 -14.50
CA LEU A 238 -15.87 14.08 -14.07
C LEU A 238 -16.05 15.37 -14.91
N PRO A 239 -17.26 15.92 -15.00
CA PRO A 239 -17.59 16.94 -16.00
C PRO A 239 -16.85 18.27 -15.82
N PHE A 240 -16.43 18.59 -14.60
CA PHE A 240 -15.68 19.84 -14.29
C PHE A 240 -14.75 19.61 -13.09
N ASN A 241 -13.79 20.53 -12.87
CA ASN A 241 -12.89 20.61 -11.71
C ASN A 241 -12.26 19.27 -11.28
N ASN A 242 -11.77 18.44 -12.25
CA ASN A 242 -11.30 17.09 -11.95
C ASN A 242 -9.87 16.82 -12.45
N ALA A 243 -9.10 17.87 -12.68
CA ALA A 243 -7.74 17.74 -13.20
C ALA A 243 -6.75 17.26 -12.12
N TYR A 244 -5.82 16.43 -12.55
CA TYR A 244 -4.71 15.94 -11.74
C TYR A 244 -3.39 16.17 -12.45
N ARG A 245 -2.36 16.52 -11.68
CA ARG A 245 -0.96 16.60 -12.11
C ARG A 245 -0.05 16.08 -11.01
N ASN A 246 1.00 15.38 -11.40
CA ASN A 246 2.07 14.95 -10.48
C ASN A 246 3.41 14.97 -11.21
N ASP A 247 4.33 15.77 -10.71
CA ASP A 247 5.70 15.90 -11.19
C ASP A 247 6.65 15.24 -10.20
N VAL A 248 7.48 14.32 -10.67
CA VAL A 248 8.37 13.52 -9.82
C VAL A 248 9.81 13.62 -10.33
N ALA A 249 10.74 13.80 -9.40
CA ALA A 249 12.17 13.69 -9.67
C ALA A 249 12.81 12.74 -8.64
N SER A 250 13.72 11.89 -9.08
CA SER A 250 14.41 10.94 -8.21
C SER A 250 15.86 10.77 -8.60
N ALA A 251 16.73 10.56 -7.62
CA ALA A 251 18.14 10.27 -7.81
C ALA A 251 18.57 9.16 -6.85
N ARG A 252 19.45 8.29 -7.32
CA ARG A 252 20.13 7.28 -6.51
C ARG A 252 21.59 7.20 -6.90
N GLY A 253 22.46 7.16 -5.87
CA GLY A 253 23.88 6.89 -6.01
C GLY A 253 24.28 5.75 -5.09
N ASP A 254 25.08 4.81 -5.59
CA ASP A 254 25.67 3.72 -4.83
C ASP A 254 27.19 3.70 -5.12
N ALA A 255 28.02 3.60 -4.09
CA ALA A 255 29.47 3.55 -4.24
C ALA A 255 30.11 2.58 -3.23
N VAL A 256 31.29 2.05 -3.60
CA VAL A 256 32.15 1.28 -2.69
C VAL A 256 33.53 1.92 -2.69
N ILE A 257 33.93 2.54 -1.59
CA ILE A 257 35.21 3.24 -1.47
C ILE A 257 35.90 2.76 -0.20
N GLY A 258 37.11 2.24 -0.29
CA GLY A 258 37.89 1.77 0.87
C GLY A 258 37.16 0.68 1.69
N GLY A 259 36.35 -0.16 1.04
CA GLY A 259 35.57 -1.20 1.71
C GLY A 259 34.31 -0.69 2.40
N VAL A 260 34.01 0.61 2.34
CA VAL A 260 32.75 1.21 2.80
C VAL A 260 31.78 1.27 1.61
N ARG A 261 30.60 0.66 1.76
CA ARG A 261 29.50 0.81 0.82
C ARG A 261 28.64 1.99 1.25
N GLY A 262 28.44 2.93 0.34
CA GLY A 262 27.54 4.08 0.50
C GLY A 262 26.37 4.00 -0.44
N MET A 263 25.18 4.40 0.02
CA MET A 263 23.98 4.64 -0.78
C MET A 263 23.43 6.02 -0.43
N LEU A 264 22.98 6.75 -1.43
CA LEU A 264 22.24 8.00 -1.28
C LEU A 264 21.02 7.96 -2.21
N THR A 265 19.86 8.23 -1.70
CA THR A 265 18.64 8.40 -2.49
C THR A 265 17.94 9.71 -2.16
N VAL A 266 17.35 10.32 -3.19
CA VAL A 266 16.54 11.54 -3.09
C VAL A 266 15.33 11.38 -4.00
N ARG A 267 14.15 11.73 -3.49
CA ARG A 267 12.92 11.80 -4.28
C ARG A 267 12.14 13.05 -3.92
N HIS A 268 11.67 13.75 -4.93
CA HIS A 268 10.76 14.89 -4.82
C HIS A 268 9.51 14.63 -5.65
N SER A 269 8.35 14.98 -5.13
CA SER A 269 7.10 14.99 -5.89
C SER A 269 6.30 16.27 -5.59
N ASP A 270 5.67 16.83 -6.62
CA ASP A 270 4.73 17.96 -6.55
C ASP A 270 3.44 17.53 -7.24
N ASN A 271 2.38 17.32 -6.48
CA ASN A 271 1.09 16.95 -7.02
C ASN A 271 0.04 18.02 -6.78
N ALA A 272 -0.90 18.11 -7.71
CA ALA A 272 -2.07 18.96 -7.62
C ALA A 272 -3.29 18.19 -8.11
N PHE A 273 -4.34 18.21 -7.33
CA PHE A 273 -5.61 17.57 -7.63
C PHE A 273 -6.75 18.57 -7.44
N ARG A 274 -7.58 18.70 -8.45
CA ARG A 274 -8.85 19.43 -8.41
C ARG A 274 -9.97 18.40 -8.28
N TYR A 275 -10.91 18.62 -7.38
CA TYR A 275 -11.98 17.66 -7.11
C TYR A 275 -13.33 18.38 -7.06
N PRO A 276 -14.31 17.88 -7.85
CA PRO A 276 -15.66 18.49 -7.89
C PRO A 276 -16.59 17.84 -6.87
N THR A 277 -16.12 16.85 -6.09
CA THR A 277 -16.95 16.08 -5.17
C THR A 277 -16.84 16.60 -3.76
N ASP A 278 -17.98 16.70 -3.08
CA ASP A 278 -18.04 16.86 -1.63
C ASP A 278 -17.59 15.57 -0.90
N GLY A 279 -17.70 15.57 0.43
CA GLY A 279 -17.35 14.39 1.26
C GLY A 279 -18.27 13.18 1.07
N ALA A 280 -19.44 13.36 0.48
CA ALA A 280 -20.43 12.33 0.19
C ALA A 280 -20.37 11.81 -1.26
N GLY A 281 -19.57 12.42 -2.13
CA GLY A 281 -19.42 12.04 -3.53
C GLY A 281 -20.31 12.81 -4.51
N ALA A 282 -21.12 13.77 -4.05
CA ALA A 282 -21.92 14.62 -4.95
C ALA A 282 -20.99 15.55 -5.76
N ILE A 283 -21.26 15.67 -7.07
CA ILE A 283 -20.47 16.48 -8.01
C ILE A 283 -21.03 17.89 -8.02
N VAL A 284 -20.50 18.75 -7.17
CA VAL A 284 -21.06 20.09 -6.89
C VAL A 284 -20.02 21.20 -6.92
N ASP A 285 -18.75 20.92 -6.63
CA ASP A 285 -17.70 21.90 -6.42
C ASP A 285 -16.93 22.23 -7.70
N ARG A 286 -16.81 23.52 -8.02
CA ARG A 286 -16.17 24.00 -9.25
C ARG A 286 -14.74 24.50 -9.06
N ASN A 287 -14.24 24.58 -7.81
CA ASN A 287 -12.99 25.28 -7.55
C ASN A 287 -12.12 24.65 -6.45
N ALA A 288 -12.61 23.63 -5.73
CA ALA A 288 -11.85 22.94 -4.71
C ALA A 288 -10.60 22.27 -5.29
N ARG A 289 -9.49 22.45 -4.59
CA ARG A 289 -8.19 21.91 -5.00
C ARG A 289 -7.31 21.55 -3.81
N ARG A 290 -6.54 20.49 -3.99
CA ARG A 290 -5.50 20.04 -3.06
C ARG A 290 -4.16 19.99 -3.78
N GLY A 291 -3.10 20.40 -3.13
CA GLY A 291 -1.73 20.22 -3.59
C GLY A 291 -0.86 19.68 -2.47
N GLU A 292 0.11 18.86 -2.82
CA GLU A 292 1.09 18.33 -1.90
C GLU A 292 2.47 18.29 -2.55
N ARG A 293 3.47 18.80 -1.83
CA ARG A 293 4.88 18.65 -2.14
C ARG A 293 5.52 17.74 -1.11
N ARG A 294 6.22 16.72 -1.58
CA ARG A 294 6.89 15.73 -0.74
C ARG A 294 8.35 15.60 -1.16
N PHE A 295 9.24 15.72 -0.20
CA PHE A 295 10.67 15.48 -0.35
C PHE A 295 11.09 14.37 0.58
N SER A 296 11.80 13.36 0.07
CA SER A 296 12.37 12.28 0.88
C SER A 296 13.82 12.04 0.48
N SER A 297 14.66 11.72 1.47
CA SER A 297 16.05 11.33 1.24
C SER A 297 16.50 10.28 2.23
N ALA A 298 17.36 9.37 1.78
CA ALA A 298 18.05 8.40 2.63
C ALA A 298 19.52 8.33 2.27
N ALA A 299 20.36 8.18 3.28
CA ALA A 299 21.77 7.87 3.14
C ALA A 299 22.11 6.68 4.03
N GLU A 300 22.82 5.71 3.49
CA GLU A 300 23.29 4.54 4.25
C GLU A 300 24.79 4.35 3.98
N LEU A 301 25.53 4.13 5.04
CA LEU A 301 26.94 3.70 5.00
C LEU A 301 27.04 2.35 5.69
N SER A 302 27.70 1.39 5.04
CA SER A 302 27.92 0.07 5.64
C SER A 302 29.34 -0.43 5.35
N ARG A 303 29.90 -1.17 6.32
CA ARG A 303 31.23 -1.75 6.22
C ARG A 303 31.26 -3.14 6.86
N MET A 304 32.01 -4.04 6.23
CA MET A 304 32.37 -5.32 6.83
C MET A 304 33.64 -5.15 7.68
N PHE A 305 33.59 -5.64 8.92
CA PHE A 305 34.73 -5.75 9.84
C PHE A 305 35.08 -7.25 9.92
N GLY A 306 36.08 -7.65 9.12
CA GLY A 306 36.34 -9.07 8.85
C GLY A 306 35.20 -9.75 8.09
N ALA A 307 35.13 -11.07 8.16
CA ALA A 307 34.16 -11.85 7.39
C ALA A 307 32.76 -11.94 8.04
N ARG A 308 32.62 -11.63 9.32
CA ARG A 308 31.43 -11.98 10.12
C ARG A 308 30.68 -10.81 10.74
N VAL A 309 31.26 -9.63 10.75
CA VAL A 309 30.65 -8.46 11.40
C VAL A 309 30.42 -7.37 10.38
N GLN A 310 29.19 -6.87 10.29
CA GLN A 310 28.82 -5.75 9.45
C GLN A 310 28.22 -4.63 10.32
N GLY A 311 28.79 -3.43 10.21
CA GLY A 311 28.21 -2.22 10.78
C GLY A 311 27.54 -1.39 9.69
N SER A 312 26.42 -0.75 10.02
CA SER A 312 25.78 0.25 9.15
C SER A 312 25.23 1.43 9.93
N LEU A 313 25.22 2.57 9.27
CA LEU A 313 24.59 3.81 9.73
C LEU A 313 23.68 4.29 8.64
N ALA A 314 22.41 4.49 8.94
CA ALA A 314 21.41 5.00 8.01
C ALA A 314 20.80 6.31 8.55
N LEU A 315 20.62 7.28 7.65
CA LEU A 315 19.96 8.54 7.92
C LEU A 315 18.78 8.68 6.94
N SER A 316 17.67 9.23 7.41
CA SER A 316 16.49 9.48 6.58
C SER A 316 15.84 10.81 6.90
N ALA A 317 15.26 11.45 5.89
CA ALA A 317 14.46 12.65 6.05
C ALA A 317 13.22 12.58 5.15
N LEU A 318 12.11 13.08 5.68
CA LEU A 318 10.85 13.30 4.96
C LEU A 318 10.34 14.70 5.30
N GLU A 319 9.99 15.47 4.26
CA GLU A 319 9.25 16.74 4.40
C GLU A 319 8.03 16.69 3.50
N VAL A 320 6.86 17.01 4.05
CA VAL A 320 5.59 17.08 3.34
C VAL A 320 4.95 18.43 3.58
N HIS A 321 4.50 19.09 2.52
CA HIS A 321 3.74 20.34 2.57
C HIS A 321 2.44 20.16 1.81
N GLY A 322 1.33 20.10 2.55
CA GLY A 322 -0.01 19.99 2.00
C GLY A 322 -0.76 21.31 2.04
N ARG A 323 -1.59 21.55 1.04
CA ARG A 323 -2.51 22.69 0.98
C ARG A 323 -3.82 22.27 0.35
N THR A 324 -4.92 22.57 1.03
CA THR A 324 -6.28 22.49 0.48
C THR A 324 -6.87 23.89 0.40
N VAL A 325 -7.54 24.21 -0.68
CA VAL A 325 -8.23 25.48 -0.89
C VAL A 325 -9.53 25.20 -1.60
N ASP A 326 -10.58 25.69 -1.01
CA ASP A 326 -11.95 25.60 -1.48
C ASP A 326 -12.60 26.96 -1.22
N PRO A 327 -12.56 27.91 -2.19
CA PRO A 327 -13.28 29.17 -2.06
C PRO A 327 -14.77 28.95 -2.38
N SER A 328 -15.65 29.80 -1.89
CA SER A 328 -17.06 29.77 -2.23
C SER A 328 -17.28 29.87 -3.75
N ASP A 329 -18.12 29.04 -4.32
CA ASP A 329 -18.53 29.05 -5.74
C ASP A 329 -19.57 30.17 -6.06
N GLY A 330 -20.00 30.94 -5.07
CA GLY A 330 -20.95 32.01 -5.20
C GLY A 330 -22.38 31.66 -4.72
N ALA A 331 -23.35 32.51 -5.07
CA ALA A 331 -24.72 32.39 -4.54
C ALA A 331 -25.48 31.11 -4.94
N GLY A 332 -25.03 30.41 -5.97
CA GLY A 332 -25.58 29.09 -6.39
C GLY A 332 -24.90 27.89 -5.75
N ASP A 333 -23.90 28.10 -4.94
CA ASP A 333 -23.18 27.07 -4.21
C ASP A 333 -23.96 26.69 -2.94
N THR A 334 -24.91 25.78 -3.09
CA THR A 334 -25.77 25.32 -1.99
C THR A 334 -25.07 24.46 -0.96
N LEU A 335 -23.88 23.91 -1.30
CA LEU A 335 -22.99 23.21 -0.39
C LEU A 335 -21.73 24.04 -0.12
N GLY A 336 -21.38 24.93 -0.99
CA GLY A 336 -20.15 25.68 -1.02
C GLY A 336 -20.30 27.14 -0.62
N PHE A 337 -21.36 27.54 0.05
CA PHE A 337 -21.24 28.76 0.89
C PHE A 337 -20.12 28.58 1.94
N TYR A 338 -19.53 27.42 1.99
CA TYR A 338 -18.44 26.98 2.84
C TYR A 338 -17.09 27.16 2.15
N ALA A 339 -16.44 28.26 2.42
CA ALA A 339 -15.05 28.42 2.02
C ALA A 339 -14.11 27.77 3.04
N TYR A 340 -13.22 26.89 2.56
CA TYR A 340 -12.28 26.14 3.39
C TYR A 340 -10.83 26.33 2.93
N ARG A 341 -9.93 26.48 3.87
CA ARG A 341 -8.49 26.51 3.62
C ARG A 341 -7.77 25.71 4.68
N ALA A 342 -6.90 24.79 4.24
CA ALA A 342 -6.03 24.03 5.12
C ALA A 342 -4.59 24.12 4.65
N ARG A 343 -3.66 24.13 5.61
CA ARG A 343 -2.22 24.02 5.39
C ARG A 343 -1.66 23.06 6.41
N GLY A 344 -0.93 22.07 5.92
CA GLY A 344 -0.24 21.09 6.75
C GLY A 344 1.23 21.01 6.38
N ALA A 345 2.08 20.76 7.37
CA ALA A 345 3.48 20.43 7.15
C ALA A 345 3.89 19.31 8.10
N VAL A 346 4.54 18.28 7.55
CA VAL A 346 5.13 17.19 8.31
C VAL A 346 6.63 17.18 8.04
N ARG A 347 7.42 17.01 9.11
CA ARG A 347 8.86 16.75 9.03
C ARG A 347 9.18 15.52 9.85
N ARG A 348 9.92 14.59 9.25
CA ARG A 348 10.46 13.42 9.96
C ARG A 348 11.95 13.32 9.67
N ARG A 349 12.75 13.05 10.71
CA ARG A 349 14.18 12.75 10.62
C ARG A 349 14.43 11.45 11.35
N GLY A 350 15.13 10.53 10.71
CA GLY A 350 15.49 9.25 11.29
C GLY A 350 16.99 9.02 11.24
N ALA A 351 17.50 8.33 12.25
CA ALA A 351 18.85 7.80 12.28
C ALA A 351 18.81 6.37 12.83
N GLU A 352 19.59 5.50 12.27
CA GLU A 352 19.73 4.11 12.70
C GLU A 352 21.19 3.70 12.66
N ALA A 353 21.68 3.09 13.75
CA ALA A 353 22.94 2.37 13.79
C ALA A 353 22.63 0.88 13.98
N ARG A 354 23.19 0.05 13.11
CA ARG A 354 22.96 -1.40 13.12
C ARG A 354 24.25 -2.17 13.07
N LEU A 355 24.32 -3.23 13.87
CA LEU A 355 25.37 -4.23 13.88
C LEU A 355 24.77 -5.60 13.51
N VAL A 356 25.34 -6.25 12.52
CA VAL A 356 24.99 -7.63 12.14
C VAL A 356 26.20 -8.52 12.38
N VAL A 357 26.04 -9.50 13.25
CA VAL A 357 27.05 -10.50 13.55
C VAL A 357 26.60 -11.85 12.99
N ARG A 358 27.48 -12.50 12.27
CA ARG A 358 27.27 -13.86 11.71
C ARG A 358 28.15 -14.86 12.46
N PRO A 359 27.70 -15.36 13.64
CA PRO A 359 28.53 -16.21 14.48
C PRO A 359 28.87 -17.56 13.81
N LEU A 360 27.93 -18.07 13.03
CA LEU A 360 28.00 -19.33 12.28
C LEU A 360 27.43 -19.11 10.88
N ASP A 361 27.76 -19.98 9.95
CA ASP A 361 27.17 -19.98 8.61
C ASP A 361 25.66 -20.25 8.72
N GLY A 362 24.87 -19.51 7.95
CA GLY A 362 23.41 -19.54 8.01
C GLY A 362 22.78 -18.77 9.19
N HIS A 363 23.56 -18.22 10.12
CA HIS A 363 23.05 -17.46 11.26
C HIS A 363 23.42 -15.99 11.19
N ALA A 364 22.49 -15.10 11.56
CA ALA A 364 22.75 -13.69 11.72
C ALA A 364 22.01 -13.12 12.95
N ILE A 365 22.74 -12.41 13.79
CA ILE A 365 22.20 -11.62 14.90
C ILE A 365 22.30 -10.16 14.50
N SER A 366 21.18 -9.47 14.47
CA SER A 366 21.08 -8.05 14.16
C SER A 366 20.69 -7.27 15.42
N LEU A 367 21.48 -6.29 15.77
CA LEU A 367 21.23 -5.34 16.85
C LEU A 367 21.15 -3.95 16.24
N ALA A 368 20.11 -3.18 16.58
CA ALA A 368 19.97 -1.82 16.08
C ALA A 368 19.50 -0.87 17.19
N VAL A 369 19.93 0.37 17.09
CA VAL A 369 19.38 1.51 17.82
C VAL A 369 18.87 2.51 16.80
N GLU A 370 17.68 3.03 17.07
CA GLU A 370 16.97 3.93 16.15
C GLU A 370 16.56 5.20 16.88
N TYR A 371 16.56 6.29 16.13
CA TYR A 371 16.02 7.59 16.53
C TYR A 371 15.05 8.07 15.44
N ALA A 372 13.87 8.53 15.83
CA ALA A 372 12.91 9.18 14.95
C ALA A 372 12.35 10.44 15.61
N GLY A 373 12.63 11.60 15.02
CA GLY A 373 12.02 12.87 15.39
C GLY A 373 10.94 13.24 14.39
N GLU A 374 9.73 13.50 14.85
CA GLU A 374 8.56 13.87 14.05
C GLU A 374 8.05 15.24 14.50
N HIS A 375 7.65 16.05 13.53
CA HIS A 375 7.03 17.34 13.77
C HIS A 375 5.90 17.56 12.77
N GLN A 376 4.73 17.98 13.25
CA GLN A 376 3.59 18.31 12.40
C GLN A 376 3.00 19.68 12.80
N ARG A 377 2.64 20.44 11.78
CA ARG A 377 1.86 21.66 11.90
C ARG A 377 0.60 21.53 11.07
N SER A 378 -0.53 21.97 11.61
CA SER A 378 -1.79 22.12 10.89
C SER A 378 -2.39 23.46 11.20
N ALA A 379 -2.98 24.08 10.17
CA ALA A 379 -3.74 25.31 10.31
C ALA A 379 -4.86 25.31 9.27
N ASP A 380 -6.08 25.24 9.75
CA ASP A 380 -7.29 25.20 8.96
C ASP A 380 -8.15 26.43 9.27
N SER A 381 -8.93 26.88 8.30
CA SER A 381 -9.89 27.96 8.46
C SER A 381 -11.07 27.79 7.51
N SER A 382 -12.23 28.28 7.90
CA SER A 382 -13.41 28.38 7.05
C SER A 382 -14.06 29.75 7.20
N ASN A 383 -15.09 30.01 6.42
CA ASN A 383 -15.93 31.21 6.59
C ASN A 383 -16.81 31.18 7.85
N TYR A 384 -16.95 30.01 8.50
CA TYR A 384 -17.66 29.88 9.78
C TYR A 384 -16.74 30.06 10.98
N ASP A 385 -15.48 29.62 10.83
CA ASP A 385 -14.46 29.74 11.86
C ASP A 385 -13.10 29.98 11.22
N VAL A 386 -12.45 31.05 11.60
CA VAL A 386 -11.12 31.45 11.10
C VAL A 386 -10.01 30.56 11.66
N SER A 387 -10.32 29.70 12.63
CA SER A 387 -9.36 28.90 13.39
C SER A 387 -9.91 27.52 13.76
N LEU A 388 -10.30 26.73 12.73
CA LEU A 388 -10.90 25.40 12.93
C LEU A 388 -9.97 24.45 13.65
N ASN A 389 -8.73 24.34 13.18
CA ASN A 389 -7.76 23.38 13.68
C ASN A 389 -6.37 23.98 13.58
N ARG A 390 -5.77 24.29 14.71
CA ARG A 390 -4.46 24.93 14.73
C ARG A 390 -3.58 24.31 15.79
N PHE A 391 -2.62 23.48 15.35
CA PHE A 391 -1.64 22.93 16.27
C PHE A 391 -0.24 22.88 15.64
N ALA A 392 0.77 22.82 16.51
CA ALA A 392 2.15 22.50 16.16
C ALA A 392 2.68 21.57 17.26
N ALA A 393 3.00 20.34 16.89
CA ALA A 393 3.39 19.31 17.84
C ALA A 393 4.63 18.55 17.33
N SER A 394 5.41 18.02 18.26
CA SER A 394 6.57 17.19 17.99
C SER A 394 6.55 15.97 18.89
N ARG A 395 7.13 14.89 18.43
CA ARG A 395 7.43 13.72 19.26
C ARG A 395 8.75 13.09 18.86
N VAL A 396 9.40 12.45 19.79
CA VAL A 396 10.64 11.71 19.61
C VAL A 396 10.46 10.27 20.04
N THR A 397 10.85 9.36 19.18
CA THR A 397 10.94 7.93 19.49
C THR A 397 12.38 7.48 19.47
N ARG A 398 12.81 6.78 20.52
CA ARG A 398 14.08 6.04 20.59
C ARG A 398 13.76 4.56 20.65
N ALA A 399 14.47 3.74 19.91
CA ALA A 399 14.19 2.31 19.93
C ALA A 399 15.46 1.47 19.96
N ALA A 400 15.35 0.30 20.60
CA ALA A 400 16.34 -0.76 20.54
C ALA A 400 15.70 -2.02 19.95
N VAL A 401 16.40 -2.63 18.99
CA VAL A 401 15.93 -3.82 18.25
C VAL A 401 16.98 -4.90 18.35
N ALA A 402 16.53 -6.13 18.64
CA ALA A 402 17.36 -7.32 18.54
C ALA A 402 16.62 -8.39 17.73
N GLN A 403 17.31 -9.01 16.79
CA GLN A 403 16.76 -10.09 15.97
C GLN A 403 17.83 -11.17 15.78
N TRP A 404 17.41 -12.42 15.84
CA TRP A 404 18.21 -13.56 15.45
C TRP A 404 17.48 -14.32 14.36
N VAL A 405 18.15 -14.49 13.23
CA VAL A 405 17.70 -15.35 12.15
C VAL A 405 18.72 -16.46 11.94
N GLY A 406 18.25 -17.65 11.63
CA GLY A 406 19.17 -18.77 11.47
C GLY A 406 18.56 -19.92 10.66
N ASP A 407 19.45 -20.75 10.14
CA ASP A 407 19.13 -21.97 9.41
C ASP A 407 19.82 -23.17 10.12
N VAL A 408 19.03 -24.17 10.54
CA VAL A 408 19.50 -25.41 11.16
C VAL A 408 18.96 -26.60 10.35
N GLY A 409 19.80 -27.18 9.54
CA GLY A 409 19.41 -28.26 8.65
C GLY A 409 18.31 -27.83 7.65
N ARG A 410 17.09 -28.33 7.86
CA ARG A 410 15.93 -28.01 7.01
C ARG A 410 15.06 -26.88 7.58
N VAL A 411 15.39 -26.38 8.77
CA VAL A 411 14.59 -25.42 9.51
C VAL A 411 15.25 -24.05 9.44
N SER A 412 14.50 -23.04 8.98
CA SER A 412 14.83 -21.62 9.07
C SER A 412 14.00 -21.00 10.19
N PHE A 413 14.57 -20.12 10.98
CA PHE A 413 13.85 -19.42 12.04
C PHE A 413 14.18 -17.92 12.08
N SER A 414 13.28 -17.14 12.69
CA SER A 414 13.46 -15.73 12.98
C SER A 414 12.81 -15.43 14.33
N VAL A 415 13.56 -14.83 15.24
CA VAL A 415 13.06 -14.37 16.54
C VAL A 415 13.57 -12.96 16.77
N GLY A 416 12.71 -12.05 17.21
CA GLY A 416 13.10 -10.68 17.46
C GLY A 416 12.23 -9.98 18.48
N GLY A 417 12.80 -8.93 19.07
CA GLY A 417 12.14 -8.04 20.00
C GLY A 417 12.55 -6.59 19.76
N ARG A 418 11.65 -5.69 20.08
CA ARG A 418 11.84 -4.24 19.99
C ARG A 418 11.29 -3.56 21.24
N TYR A 419 12.00 -2.59 21.70
CA TYR A 419 11.60 -1.65 22.74
C TYR A 419 11.60 -0.24 22.14
N ASP A 420 10.49 0.43 22.22
CA ASP A 420 10.31 1.84 21.84
C ASP A 420 10.11 2.67 23.10
N ASP A 421 10.76 3.80 23.20
CA ASP A 421 10.56 4.86 24.18
C ASP A 421 10.15 6.13 23.44
N ASN A 422 8.92 6.58 23.67
CA ASN A 422 8.34 7.75 23.02
C ASN A 422 7.92 8.79 24.05
N ASP A 423 8.26 10.04 23.81
CA ASP A 423 8.00 11.16 24.73
C ASP A 423 6.52 11.57 24.85
N THR A 424 5.64 11.06 23.99
CA THR A 424 4.21 11.40 23.98
C THR A 424 3.34 10.30 24.60
N TYR A 425 3.55 9.03 24.20
CA TYR A 425 2.70 7.90 24.62
C TYR A 425 3.46 6.86 25.46
N GLY A 426 4.72 7.14 25.84
CA GLY A 426 5.53 6.28 26.71
C GLY A 426 6.15 5.07 26.01
N ALA A 427 6.50 4.07 26.82
CA ALA A 427 7.23 2.90 26.37
C ALA A 427 6.32 1.83 25.78
N PHE A 428 6.78 1.19 24.69
CA PHE A 428 6.09 0.09 24.02
C PHE A 428 7.03 -1.07 23.67
N ARG A 429 6.52 -2.30 23.72
CA ARG A 429 7.33 -3.51 23.44
C ARG A 429 6.61 -4.37 22.42
N THR A 430 7.35 -4.84 21.43
CA THR A 430 6.86 -5.80 20.44
C THR A 430 7.81 -6.98 20.32
N ALA A 431 7.24 -8.14 20.03
CA ALA A 431 8.00 -9.38 19.82
C ALA A 431 7.44 -10.13 18.61
N ARG A 432 8.31 -10.90 17.95
CA ARG A 432 7.97 -11.74 16.82
C ARG A 432 8.80 -13.02 16.83
N ALA A 433 8.16 -14.13 16.45
CA ALA A 433 8.85 -15.38 16.20
C ALA A 433 8.27 -16.02 14.92
N GLY A 434 9.12 -16.71 14.19
CA GLY A 434 8.72 -17.42 12.99
C GLY A 434 9.62 -18.61 12.72
N VAL A 435 9.07 -19.63 12.08
CA VAL A 435 9.75 -20.84 11.67
C VAL A 435 9.29 -21.23 10.27
N ALA A 436 10.22 -21.73 9.47
CA ALA A 436 9.92 -22.35 8.19
C ALA A 436 10.73 -23.64 8.06
N THR A 437 10.16 -24.69 7.51
CA THR A 437 10.84 -25.99 7.36
C THR A 437 10.54 -26.61 6.02
N ARG A 438 11.55 -27.18 5.39
CA ARG A 438 11.39 -28.02 4.19
C ARG A 438 10.93 -29.42 4.63
N LEU A 439 9.69 -29.77 4.29
CA LEU A 439 9.07 -31.04 4.68
C LEU A 439 9.35 -32.17 3.66
N TRP A 440 9.26 -31.83 2.36
CA TRP A 440 9.48 -32.75 1.25
C TRP A 440 10.06 -31.99 0.04
N GLN A 441 10.26 -32.68 -1.07
CA GLN A 441 10.80 -32.05 -2.28
C GLN A 441 9.87 -30.94 -2.82
N GLY A 442 10.38 -29.71 -2.89
CA GLY A 442 9.63 -28.53 -3.31
C GLY A 442 8.60 -28.05 -2.27
N GLY A 443 8.39 -28.78 -1.16
CA GLY A 443 7.41 -28.46 -0.13
C GLY A 443 8.02 -27.81 1.12
N ARG A 444 7.42 -26.69 1.56
CA ARG A 444 7.83 -25.94 2.75
C ARG A 444 6.61 -25.54 3.57
N ALA A 445 6.65 -25.78 4.87
CA ALA A 445 5.71 -25.18 5.82
C ALA A 445 6.36 -24.00 6.53
N ARG A 446 5.56 -23.02 6.88
CA ARG A 446 5.97 -21.85 7.66
C ARG A 446 4.91 -21.46 8.66
N ALA A 447 5.34 -20.89 9.78
CA ALA A 447 4.47 -20.30 10.78
C ALA A 447 5.15 -19.06 11.36
N ALA A 448 4.37 -18.04 11.68
CA ALA A 448 4.85 -16.86 12.36
C ALA A 448 3.79 -16.32 13.32
N LEU A 449 4.25 -15.68 14.38
CA LEU A 449 3.41 -14.96 15.32
C LEU A 449 4.12 -13.68 15.77
N GLY A 450 3.35 -12.67 16.14
CA GLY A 450 3.93 -11.43 16.62
C GLY A 450 2.91 -10.44 17.14
N SER A 451 3.43 -9.43 17.82
CA SER A 451 2.69 -8.25 18.25
C SER A 451 3.11 -7.03 17.44
N SER A 452 2.20 -6.09 17.29
CA SER A 452 2.42 -4.83 16.60
C SER A 452 1.66 -3.71 17.28
N PHE A 453 2.01 -2.47 16.95
CA PHE A 453 1.31 -1.30 17.44
C PHE A 453 1.23 -0.18 16.39
N LYS A 454 0.26 0.71 16.57
CA LYS A 454 0.14 1.98 15.85
C LYS A 454 0.09 3.12 16.86
N ALA A 455 0.95 4.09 16.69
CA ALA A 455 0.93 5.31 17.48
C ALA A 455 -0.29 6.18 17.14
N PRO A 456 -0.86 6.93 18.10
CA PRO A 456 -1.87 7.94 17.80
C PRO A 456 -1.34 8.95 16.77
N THR A 457 -2.20 9.43 15.89
CA THR A 457 -1.84 10.53 14.98
C THR A 457 -1.74 11.86 15.75
N PHE A 458 -1.03 12.83 15.19
CA PHE A 458 -1.00 14.17 15.80
C PHE A 458 -2.38 14.82 15.80
N LEU A 459 -3.24 14.53 14.83
CA LEU A 459 -4.61 15.01 14.79
C LEU A 459 -5.42 14.45 15.97
N GLU A 460 -5.38 13.14 16.18
CA GLU A 460 -6.08 12.46 17.28
C GLU A 460 -5.61 12.96 18.66
N THR A 461 -4.35 13.39 18.75
CA THR A 461 -3.75 13.82 20.04
C THR A 461 -3.90 15.33 20.28
N PHE A 462 -3.70 16.18 19.26
CA PHE A 462 -3.47 17.61 19.43
C PHE A 462 -4.46 18.52 18.68
N SER A 463 -5.46 17.98 17.98
CA SER A 463 -6.49 18.77 17.31
C SER A 463 -7.23 19.70 18.31
N THR A 464 -7.56 20.93 17.88
CA THR A 464 -8.05 21.99 18.79
C THR A 464 -9.50 22.38 18.58
N ALA A 465 -10.14 21.96 17.46
CA ALA A 465 -11.50 22.37 17.15
C ALA A 465 -12.29 21.25 16.47
N PHE A 466 -13.61 21.22 16.62
CA PHE A 466 -14.59 20.22 16.16
C PHE A 466 -14.27 18.76 16.53
N SER A 467 -13.02 18.38 16.40
CA SER A 467 -12.48 17.08 16.74
C SER A 467 -11.36 17.23 17.75
N VAL A 468 -11.68 17.77 18.93
CA VAL A 468 -10.71 18.04 20.01
C VAL A 468 -9.91 16.75 20.31
N GLY A 469 -8.59 16.87 20.22
CA GLY A 469 -7.65 15.78 20.42
C GLY A 469 -7.61 15.32 21.88
N ASN A 470 -7.06 14.13 22.09
CA ASN A 470 -6.91 13.54 23.42
C ASN A 470 -5.43 13.18 23.66
N THR A 471 -4.78 13.93 24.54
CA THR A 471 -3.38 13.69 24.92
C THR A 471 -3.18 12.44 25.81
N ALA A 472 -4.26 11.83 26.30
CA ALA A 472 -4.23 10.59 27.08
C ALA A 472 -4.31 9.31 26.21
N LEU A 473 -4.32 9.45 24.88
CA LEU A 473 -4.36 8.30 23.98
C LEU A 473 -3.10 7.44 24.11
N THR A 474 -3.34 6.13 24.08
CA THR A 474 -2.28 5.11 24.02
C THR A 474 -2.22 4.50 22.62
N PRO A 475 -1.09 3.85 22.23
CA PRO A 475 -1.03 3.15 20.96
C PRO A 475 -2.07 2.04 20.84
N GLU A 476 -2.65 1.91 19.65
CA GLU A 476 -3.45 0.75 19.25
C GLU A 476 -2.56 -0.49 19.17
N ARG A 477 -3.09 -1.66 19.50
CA ARG A 477 -2.34 -2.90 19.65
C ARG A 477 -2.87 -3.99 18.74
N SER A 478 -1.95 -4.80 18.21
CA SER A 478 -2.34 -5.99 17.47
C SER A 478 -1.53 -7.22 17.92
N ARG A 479 -2.19 -8.38 17.86
CA ARG A 479 -1.55 -9.70 17.91
C ARG A 479 -2.00 -10.49 16.71
N ALA A 480 -1.06 -11.09 16.03
CA ALA A 480 -1.33 -11.87 14.83
C ALA A 480 -0.51 -13.15 14.80
N TRP A 481 -1.05 -14.17 14.13
CA TRP A 481 -0.32 -15.36 13.76
C TRP A 481 -0.71 -15.81 12.36
N GLU A 482 0.18 -16.53 11.70
CA GLU A 482 -0.06 -17.12 10.40
C GLU A 482 0.60 -18.50 10.29
N VAL A 483 0.00 -19.36 9.47
CA VAL A 483 0.58 -20.62 9.02
C VAL A 483 0.44 -20.70 7.51
N GLY A 484 1.43 -21.27 6.85
CA GLY A 484 1.41 -21.41 5.39
C GLY A 484 2.16 -22.62 4.90
N ILE A 485 1.77 -23.06 3.72
CA ILE A 485 2.45 -24.11 2.95
C ILE A 485 2.78 -23.54 1.58
N ASP A 486 4.04 -23.66 1.18
CA ASP A 486 4.51 -23.30 -0.15
C ASP A 486 4.97 -24.58 -0.86
N GLN A 487 4.54 -24.80 -2.11
CA GLN A 487 4.84 -25.97 -2.90
C GLN A 487 5.35 -25.57 -4.29
N GLY A 488 6.58 -25.92 -4.59
CA GLY A 488 7.11 -25.95 -5.95
C GLY A 488 6.73 -27.27 -6.64
N LEU A 489 6.22 -27.18 -7.85
CA LEU A 489 5.79 -28.28 -8.69
C LEU A 489 6.48 -28.20 -10.06
N ALA A 490 6.53 -29.31 -10.78
CA ALA A 490 7.08 -29.40 -12.14
C ALA A 490 8.52 -28.80 -12.27
N GLY A 491 9.41 -29.13 -11.32
CA GLY A 491 10.78 -28.58 -11.29
C GLY A 491 10.80 -27.09 -10.99
N GLU A 492 9.91 -26.61 -10.11
CA GLU A 492 9.71 -25.22 -9.68
C GLU A 492 9.15 -24.27 -10.78
N ARG A 493 8.69 -24.82 -11.90
CA ARG A 493 7.98 -24.04 -12.93
C ARG A 493 6.62 -23.55 -12.45
N LEU A 494 6.04 -24.21 -11.47
CA LEU A 494 4.78 -23.86 -10.83
C LEU A 494 5.01 -23.73 -9.32
N GLN A 495 4.57 -22.63 -8.75
CA GLN A 495 4.64 -22.36 -7.31
C GLN A 495 3.23 -22.09 -6.79
N LEU A 496 2.83 -22.86 -5.79
CA LEU A 496 1.59 -22.70 -5.04
C LEU A 496 1.93 -22.29 -3.61
N ALA A 497 1.28 -21.27 -3.08
CA ALA A 497 1.35 -20.90 -1.67
C ALA A 497 -0.04 -20.75 -1.10
N VAL A 498 -0.25 -21.34 0.08
CA VAL A 498 -1.50 -21.21 0.85
C VAL A 498 -1.15 -20.69 2.22
N THR A 499 -1.82 -19.62 2.67
CA THR A 499 -1.60 -19.01 3.98
C THR A 499 -2.91 -18.77 4.69
N PHE A 500 -3.03 -19.28 5.90
CA PHE A 500 -4.08 -18.90 6.84
C PHE A 500 -3.52 -17.90 7.85
N PHE A 501 -4.31 -16.87 8.22
CA PHE A 501 -3.94 -15.89 9.23
C PHE A 501 -5.12 -15.53 10.14
N ASP A 502 -4.79 -15.11 11.37
CA ASP A 502 -5.71 -14.54 12.35
C ASP A 502 -5.05 -13.33 13.02
N GLN A 503 -5.76 -12.20 13.07
CA GLN A 503 -5.30 -10.94 13.66
C GLN A 503 -6.37 -10.37 14.56
N ARG A 504 -5.94 -9.82 15.70
CA ARG A 504 -6.82 -9.16 16.67
C ARG A 504 -6.27 -7.78 16.99
N PHE A 505 -7.15 -6.80 16.89
CA PHE A 505 -6.87 -5.38 17.11
C PHE A 505 -7.60 -4.94 18.37
N ARG A 506 -6.92 -4.23 19.26
CA ARG A 506 -7.44 -3.71 20.53
C ARG A 506 -7.01 -2.28 20.72
N ASP A 507 -7.71 -1.59 21.62
CA ASP A 507 -7.45 -0.20 21.95
C ASP A 507 -7.53 0.71 20.69
N LEU A 508 -8.43 0.36 19.75
CA LEU A 508 -8.63 1.13 18.52
C LEU A 508 -9.10 2.53 18.88
N ILE A 509 -8.46 3.53 18.26
CA ILE A 509 -8.80 4.93 18.47
C ILE A 509 -10.02 5.27 17.63
N GLN A 510 -11.09 5.69 18.31
CA GLN A 510 -12.35 6.02 17.70
C GLN A 510 -12.69 7.48 17.94
N TYR A 511 -13.13 8.16 16.87
CA TYR A 511 -13.74 9.47 16.98
C TYR A 511 -15.20 9.31 17.44
N THR A 512 -15.55 10.00 18.52
CA THR A 512 -16.92 10.12 19.00
C THR A 512 -17.12 11.55 19.48
N TYR A 513 -17.99 12.29 18.82
CA TYR A 513 -18.26 13.67 19.23
C TYR A 513 -18.94 13.69 20.59
N VAL A 514 -18.31 14.32 21.55
CA VAL A 514 -18.81 14.53 22.91
C VAL A 514 -19.19 15.98 23.10
N SER A 515 -18.24 16.90 22.83
CA SER A 515 -18.47 18.34 22.92
C SER A 515 -17.41 19.10 22.11
N PRO A 516 -17.61 20.41 21.86
CA PRO A 516 -16.60 21.22 21.17
C PRO A 516 -15.36 21.54 22.04
N THR A 517 -15.37 21.21 23.33
CA THR A 517 -14.33 21.60 24.29
C THR A 517 -13.69 20.41 25.02
N THR A 518 -14.21 19.21 24.86
CA THR A 518 -13.69 17.99 25.48
C THR A 518 -13.08 17.05 24.44
N PRO A 519 -12.19 16.16 24.83
CA PRO A 519 -11.64 15.16 23.89
C PRO A 519 -12.73 14.35 23.18
N ASN A 520 -12.50 14.11 21.88
CA ASN A 520 -13.41 13.37 21.01
C ASN A 520 -12.75 12.10 20.42
N TYR A 521 -11.56 11.73 20.88
CA TYR A 521 -10.86 10.50 20.47
C TYR A 521 -10.58 9.62 21.67
N PHE A 522 -10.87 8.32 21.55
CA PHE A 522 -10.79 7.37 22.67
C PHE A 522 -10.30 6.00 22.21
N ASN A 523 -9.49 5.33 23.04
CA ASN A 523 -9.06 3.94 22.85
C ASN A 523 -10.15 2.97 23.37
N VAL A 524 -11.19 2.74 22.62
CA VAL A 524 -12.41 2.07 23.11
C VAL A 524 -12.90 0.91 22.25
N ALA A 525 -12.36 0.73 21.04
CA ALA A 525 -12.89 -0.27 20.12
C ALA A 525 -11.95 -1.47 19.95
N ALA A 526 -12.49 -2.58 19.48
CA ALA A 526 -11.74 -3.77 19.13
C ALA A 526 -12.31 -4.42 17.87
N ALA A 527 -11.43 -5.02 17.08
CA ALA A 527 -11.82 -5.74 15.87
C ALA A 527 -10.93 -6.97 15.66
N SER A 528 -11.40 -7.90 14.85
CA SER A 528 -10.63 -9.07 14.42
C SER A 528 -10.75 -9.31 12.93
N SER A 529 -9.73 -9.94 12.39
CA SER A 529 -9.63 -10.31 11.00
C SER A 529 -8.97 -11.68 10.86
N ARG A 530 -9.55 -12.55 10.06
CA ARG A 530 -8.96 -13.85 9.70
C ARG A 530 -9.25 -14.18 8.25
N GLY A 531 -8.34 -14.91 7.62
CA GLY A 531 -8.53 -15.24 6.22
C GLY A 531 -7.62 -16.33 5.71
N LEU A 532 -7.92 -16.75 4.47
CA LEU A 532 -7.14 -17.69 3.70
C LEU A 532 -6.67 -16.98 2.41
N GLU A 533 -5.37 -17.01 2.17
CA GLU A 533 -4.74 -16.53 0.95
C GLU A 533 -4.22 -17.74 0.16
N VAL A 534 -4.50 -17.75 -1.14
CA VAL A 534 -3.96 -18.74 -2.09
C VAL A 534 -3.24 -17.99 -3.19
N GLU A 535 -2.00 -18.33 -3.46
CA GLU A 535 -1.18 -17.75 -4.53
C GLU A 535 -0.70 -18.86 -5.46
N LEU A 536 -0.80 -18.61 -6.76
CA LEU A 536 -0.31 -19.48 -7.80
C LEU A 536 0.51 -18.64 -8.78
N ARG A 537 1.70 -19.11 -9.15
CA ARG A 537 2.50 -18.49 -10.20
C ARG A 537 3.27 -19.55 -10.95
N GLY A 538 3.49 -19.32 -12.23
CA GLY A 538 4.23 -20.31 -13.00
C GLY A 538 4.48 -19.90 -14.43
N GLU A 539 5.21 -20.78 -15.12
CA GLU A 539 5.47 -20.72 -16.56
C GLU A 539 4.77 -21.94 -17.21
N ALA A 540 3.72 -21.68 -17.98
CA ALA A 540 2.97 -22.71 -18.70
C ALA A 540 3.73 -23.24 -19.90
N ALA A 541 4.46 -22.36 -20.59
CA ALA A 541 5.34 -22.65 -21.71
C ALA A 541 6.37 -21.53 -21.84
N ARG A 542 7.43 -21.76 -22.63
CA ARG A 542 8.43 -20.72 -22.90
C ARG A 542 7.76 -19.43 -23.41
N GLY A 543 7.98 -18.33 -22.68
CA GLY A 543 7.37 -17.02 -22.98
C GLY A 543 5.88 -16.93 -22.64
N VAL A 544 5.33 -17.85 -21.83
CA VAL A 544 3.97 -17.80 -21.30
C VAL A 544 4.02 -17.99 -19.80
N SER A 545 3.99 -16.90 -19.05
CA SER A 545 3.92 -16.94 -17.59
C SER A 545 2.54 -16.49 -17.10
N PHE A 546 2.16 -17.00 -15.93
CA PHE A 546 0.91 -16.65 -15.30
C PHE A 546 1.07 -16.50 -13.80
N TRP A 547 0.14 -15.76 -13.22
CA TRP A 547 -0.01 -15.62 -11.77
C TRP A 547 -1.48 -15.55 -11.42
N GLY A 548 -1.81 -15.95 -10.23
CA GLY A 548 -3.16 -15.82 -9.69
C GLY A 548 -3.13 -15.79 -8.18
N ASN A 549 -4.10 -15.15 -7.58
CA ASN A 549 -4.32 -15.21 -6.15
C ASN A 549 -5.80 -15.09 -5.81
N ALA A 550 -6.15 -15.65 -4.66
CA ALA A 550 -7.47 -15.53 -4.07
C ALA A 550 -7.32 -15.26 -2.57
N THR A 551 -8.15 -14.37 -2.05
CA THR A 551 -8.22 -14.09 -0.62
C THR A 551 -9.65 -14.20 -0.14
N ALA A 552 -9.91 -15.11 0.77
CA ALA A 552 -11.15 -15.19 1.52
C ALA A 552 -10.91 -14.53 2.89
N LEU A 553 -11.69 -13.50 3.21
CA LEU A 553 -11.49 -12.64 4.37
C LEU A 553 -12.77 -12.55 5.21
N ARG A 554 -12.62 -12.65 6.52
CA ARG A 554 -13.67 -12.36 7.48
C ARG A 554 -13.17 -11.35 8.49
N THR A 555 -13.80 -10.19 8.55
CA THR A 555 -13.58 -9.17 9.59
C THR A 555 -14.77 -9.12 10.54
N ARG A 556 -14.54 -8.66 11.75
CA ARG A 556 -15.59 -8.48 12.75
C ARG A 556 -15.22 -7.33 13.68
N VAL A 557 -16.21 -6.49 14.00
CA VAL A 557 -16.15 -5.55 15.12
C VAL A 557 -16.43 -6.34 16.39
N ASP A 558 -15.42 -6.52 17.23
CA ASP A 558 -15.53 -7.27 18.49
C ASP A 558 -16.02 -6.37 19.62
N ASP A 559 -15.69 -5.08 19.57
CA ASP A 559 -16.21 -4.03 20.45
C ASP A 559 -16.42 -2.75 19.63
N ALA A 560 -17.63 -2.21 19.66
CA ALA A 560 -17.99 -1.00 18.93
C ALA A 560 -17.59 0.28 19.67
N GLY A 561 -17.08 0.18 20.89
CA GLY A 561 -16.76 1.33 21.73
C GLY A 561 -17.98 2.20 22.01
N PHE A 562 -17.84 3.50 21.81
CA PHE A 562 -18.93 4.46 22.01
C PHE A 562 -19.85 4.63 20.80
N GLN A 563 -19.55 3.99 19.66
CA GLN A 563 -20.42 4.11 18.49
C GLN A 563 -21.68 3.26 18.64
N SER A 564 -22.80 3.96 18.73
CA SER A 564 -24.15 3.36 18.76
C SER A 564 -25.07 4.18 17.86
N GLY A 565 -26.08 3.53 17.29
CA GLY A 565 -27.07 4.21 16.45
C GLY A 565 -26.89 3.97 14.94
N ALA A 566 -27.77 4.56 14.15
CA ALA A 566 -27.94 4.25 12.72
C ALA A 566 -26.70 4.62 11.86
N GLY A 567 -25.98 5.69 12.23
CA GLY A 567 -24.80 6.17 11.47
C GLY A 567 -23.46 5.55 11.89
N ALA A 568 -23.45 4.61 12.85
CA ALA A 568 -22.20 4.03 13.36
C ALA A 568 -21.40 3.32 12.28
N THR A 569 -20.10 3.62 12.18
CA THR A 569 -19.16 2.93 11.27
C THR A 569 -18.63 1.63 11.87
N PHE A 570 -18.60 1.54 13.20
CA PHE A 570 -18.34 0.32 13.97
C PHE A 570 -19.65 -0.20 14.54
N VAL A 571 -20.13 -1.33 14.03
CA VAL A 571 -21.36 -1.99 14.50
C VAL A 571 -20.97 -3.30 15.15
N GLN A 572 -21.33 -3.50 16.43
CA GLN A 572 -21.03 -4.70 17.21
C GLN A 572 -21.39 -5.98 16.45
N GLY A 573 -20.43 -6.86 16.25
CA GLY A 573 -20.59 -8.10 15.50
C GLY A 573 -20.61 -7.94 13.97
N GLY A 574 -20.68 -6.71 13.45
CA GLY A 574 -20.64 -6.37 12.03
C GLY A 574 -19.27 -6.55 11.39
N ARG A 575 -19.19 -6.43 10.06
CA ARG A 575 -17.93 -6.41 9.30
C ARG A 575 -17.31 -5.02 9.35
N LEU A 576 -15.99 -4.97 9.17
CA LEU A 576 -15.30 -3.72 8.88
C LEU A 576 -15.65 -3.25 7.47
N LEU A 577 -15.86 -1.94 7.29
CA LEU A 577 -16.27 -1.34 6.03
C LEU A 577 -15.18 -1.48 4.95
N ARG A 578 -15.57 -1.59 3.68
CA ARG A 578 -14.67 -1.63 2.50
C ARG A 578 -13.71 -2.83 2.48
N ARG A 579 -14.00 -3.91 3.22
CA ARG A 579 -13.23 -5.16 3.22
C ARG A 579 -14.05 -6.25 2.53
N PRO A 580 -13.80 -6.54 1.24
CA PRO A 580 -14.53 -7.58 0.54
C PRO A 580 -14.24 -8.95 1.15
N PRO A 581 -15.26 -9.81 1.37
CA PRO A 581 -15.05 -11.16 1.89
C PRO A 581 -14.32 -12.09 0.91
N LEU A 582 -14.31 -11.74 -0.38
CA LEU A 582 -13.60 -12.48 -1.41
C LEU A 582 -13.00 -11.51 -2.44
N THR A 583 -11.71 -11.68 -2.70
CA THR A 583 -11.00 -11.02 -3.81
C THR A 583 -10.25 -12.09 -4.59
N VAL A 584 -10.33 -12.06 -5.92
CA VAL A 584 -9.59 -12.95 -6.82
C VAL A 584 -8.92 -12.11 -7.88
N SER A 585 -7.62 -12.30 -8.07
CA SER A 585 -6.86 -11.65 -9.14
C SER A 585 -6.01 -12.67 -9.87
N GLY A 586 -5.80 -12.46 -11.18
CA GLY A 586 -4.93 -13.29 -11.96
C GLY A 586 -4.49 -12.60 -13.24
N GLY A 587 -3.38 -13.06 -13.81
CA GLY A 587 -2.87 -12.50 -15.05
C GLY A 587 -2.03 -13.48 -15.83
N VAL A 588 -1.89 -13.18 -17.12
CA VAL A 588 -1.06 -13.93 -18.07
C VAL A 588 -0.16 -12.95 -18.80
N GLN A 589 1.11 -13.28 -18.91
CA GLN A 589 2.10 -12.58 -19.69
C GLN A 589 2.52 -13.45 -20.87
N LEU A 590 2.41 -12.89 -22.06
CA LEU A 590 2.73 -13.55 -23.32
C LEU A 590 3.93 -12.84 -23.99
N GLN A 591 4.99 -13.60 -24.25
CA GLN A 591 6.22 -13.15 -24.96
C GLN A 591 6.61 -14.15 -26.07
N ARG A 592 5.60 -14.84 -26.65
CA ARG A 592 5.81 -15.84 -27.71
C ARG A 592 5.88 -15.26 -29.11
N LEU A 593 5.22 -14.13 -29.34
CA LEU A 593 5.25 -13.46 -30.63
C LEU A 593 6.54 -12.65 -30.74
N PRO A 594 7.19 -12.65 -31.92
CA PRO A 594 8.38 -11.82 -32.14
C PRO A 594 8.09 -10.35 -31.81
N HIS A 595 9.01 -9.73 -31.10
CA HIS A 595 8.92 -8.30 -30.73
C HIS A 595 7.71 -7.90 -29.87
N THR A 596 6.82 -8.83 -29.49
CA THR A 596 5.56 -8.54 -28.82
C THR A 596 5.55 -9.08 -27.40
N ARG A 597 5.16 -8.23 -26.46
CA ARG A 597 4.78 -8.59 -25.11
C ARG A 597 3.35 -8.17 -24.87
N LEU A 598 2.54 -9.05 -24.29
CA LEU A 598 1.18 -8.77 -23.83
C LEU A 598 1.05 -9.18 -22.38
N ASP A 599 0.41 -8.34 -21.59
CA ASP A 599 0.10 -8.55 -20.18
C ASP A 599 -1.43 -8.42 -20.00
N LEU A 600 -2.07 -9.49 -19.57
CA LEU A 600 -3.50 -9.54 -19.28
C LEU A 600 -3.68 -9.71 -17.79
N ALA A 601 -4.54 -8.91 -17.16
CA ALA A 601 -4.86 -9.03 -15.75
C ALA A 601 -6.36 -8.95 -15.54
N LEU A 602 -6.90 -9.79 -14.66
CA LEU A 602 -8.29 -9.82 -14.24
C LEU A 602 -8.34 -9.69 -12.72
N THR A 603 -9.21 -8.83 -12.21
CA THR A 603 -9.48 -8.68 -10.78
C THR A 603 -10.98 -8.73 -10.53
N ARG A 604 -11.41 -9.66 -9.69
CA ARG A 604 -12.77 -9.76 -9.15
C ARG A 604 -12.76 -9.35 -7.69
N VAL A 605 -13.57 -8.35 -7.34
CA VAL A 605 -13.79 -7.89 -5.96
C VAL A 605 -15.22 -8.22 -5.58
N GLY A 606 -15.42 -8.90 -4.45
CA GLY A 606 -16.74 -9.25 -3.91
C GLY A 606 -17.53 -8.06 -3.39
N VAL A 607 -18.77 -8.33 -3.00
CA VAL A 607 -19.61 -7.36 -2.29
C VAL A 607 -18.95 -6.91 -1.00
N ARG A 608 -19.20 -5.67 -0.56
CA ARG A 608 -18.59 -5.13 0.64
C ARG A 608 -19.45 -4.04 1.27
N ASP A 609 -19.45 -4.01 2.58
CA ASP A 609 -20.21 -3.04 3.35
C ASP A 609 -19.53 -1.66 3.27
N ASP A 610 -20.31 -0.59 3.17
CA ASP A 610 -19.87 0.81 3.26
C ASP A 610 -20.97 1.67 3.91
N ARG A 611 -20.73 2.97 4.01
CA ARG A 611 -21.67 3.97 4.48
C ARG A 611 -21.88 5.03 3.41
N ASP A 612 -23.14 5.37 3.17
CA ASP A 612 -23.53 6.53 2.39
C ASP A 612 -23.66 7.75 3.31
N PHE A 613 -22.78 8.72 3.11
CA PHE A 613 -22.70 9.96 3.87
C PHE A 613 -23.49 11.12 3.21
N SER A 614 -24.31 10.85 2.21
CA SER A 614 -25.15 11.87 1.56
C SER A 614 -26.31 12.36 2.46
N GLY A 615 -26.63 11.61 3.51
CA GLY A 615 -27.61 11.96 4.52
C GLY A 615 -27.04 11.89 5.95
N PHE A 616 -27.79 12.44 6.90
CA PHE A 616 -27.47 12.33 8.33
C PHE A 616 -28.68 11.74 9.08
N PRO A 617 -28.49 10.67 9.87
CA PRO A 617 -27.26 9.87 10.00
C PRO A 617 -26.90 9.12 8.72
N ALA A 618 -25.60 8.81 8.54
CA ALA A 618 -25.12 8.03 7.40
C ALA A 618 -25.80 6.66 7.32
N THR A 619 -26.23 6.24 6.13
CA THR A 619 -26.95 4.98 5.93
C THR A 619 -26.01 3.83 5.59
N ALA A 620 -26.34 2.62 6.04
CA ALA A 620 -25.60 1.41 5.65
C ALA A 620 -25.91 1.06 4.19
N VAL A 621 -24.87 0.83 3.40
CA VAL A 621 -25.00 0.39 2.01
C VAL A 621 -24.07 -0.79 1.74
N GLU A 622 -24.42 -1.60 0.73
CA GLU A 622 -23.57 -2.66 0.23
C GLU A 622 -23.12 -2.29 -1.18
N LEU A 623 -21.80 -2.16 -1.37
CA LEU A 623 -21.21 -1.93 -2.69
C LEU A 623 -21.19 -3.23 -3.48
N ALA A 624 -21.72 -3.18 -4.70
CA ALA A 624 -21.82 -4.31 -5.59
C ALA A 624 -20.44 -4.90 -5.94
N ALA A 625 -20.41 -6.20 -6.15
CA ALA A 625 -19.23 -6.88 -6.65
C ALA A 625 -18.92 -6.47 -8.10
N TYR A 626 -17.63 -6.35 -8.45
CA TYR A 626 -17.22 -6.00 -9.80
C TYR A 626 -16.08 -6.86 -10.33
N THR A 627 -15.92 -6.90 -11.65
CA THR A 627 -14.80 -7.52 -12.35
C THR A 627 -14.16 -6.48 -13.26
N ARG A 628 -12.86 -6.27 -13.08
CA ARG A 628 -12.03 -5.39 -13.90
C ARG A 628 -11.02 -6.23 -14.67
N ALA A 629 -10.90 -5.95 -15.99
CA ALA A 629 -9.86 -6.51 -16.84
C ALA A 629 -8.93 -5.39 -17.32
N ASP A 630 -7.62 -5.61 -17.22
CA ASP A 630 -6.60 -4.70 -17.72
C ASP A 630 -5.74 -5.41 -18.75
N ILE A 631 -5.40 -4.71 -19.83
CA ILE A 631 -4.58 -5.20 -20.92
C ILE A 631 -3.40 -4.25 -21.10
N GLY A 632 -2.17 -4.76 -20.99
CA GLY A 632 -0.95 -4.05 -21.30
C GLY A 632 -0.28 -4.67 -22.54
N GLY A 633 0.40 -3.87 -23.34
CA GLY A 633 1.12 -4.37 -24.49
C GLY A 633 2.32 -3.52 -24.86
N GLU A 634 3.35 -4.18 -25.36
CA GLU A 634 4.56 -3.56 -25.90
C GLU A 634 4.94 -4.26 -27.20
N TYR A 635 5.17 -3.49 -28.25
CA TYR A 635 5.71 -3.95 -29.53
C TYR A 635 7.07 -3.31 -29.77
N ALA A 636 8.14 -4.09 -29.67
CA ALA A 636 9.51 -3.62 -29.92
C ALA A 636 9.72 -3.41 -31.41
N LEU A 637 10.09 -2.20 -31.78
CA LEU A 637 10.49 -1.86 -33.14
C LEU A 637 11.87 -2.45 -33.45
N ALA A 638 12.23 -2.47 -34.73
CA ALA A 638 13.55 -2.97 -35.16
C ALA A 638 14.67 -2.23 -34.41
N PRO A 639 15.75 -2.93 -34.02
CA PRO A 639 16.84 -2.30 -33.30
C PRO A 639 17.55 -1.25 -34.13
N GLY A 640 17.57 -0.01 -33.63
CA GLY A 640 18.39 1.08 -34.19
C GLY A 640 19.77 1.13 -33.55
N ALA A 641 20.53 2.20 -33.83
CA ALA A 641 21.82 2.50 -33.21
C ALA A 641 21.68 3.52 -32.07
N GLY A 642 22.61 3.52 -31.11
CA GLY A 642 22.67 4.51 -30.05
C GLY A 642 21.45 4.49 -29.13
N PHE A 643 20.82 5.65 -28.90
CA PHE A 643 19.62 5.85 -28.07
C PHE A 643 18.40 5.07 -28.59
N TRP A 644 18.31 4.78 -29.88
CA TRP A 644 17.22 4.05 -30.52
C TRP A 644 17.37 2.52 -30.46
N ARG A 645 18.33 1.99 -29.70
CA ARG A 645 18.56 0.54 -29.60
C ARG A 645 17.35 -0.22 -29.07
N SER A 646 16.52 0.41 -28.27
CA SER A 646 15.25 -0.18 -27.82
C SER A 646 14.12 0.84 -28.00
N ALA A 647 13.49 0.81 -29.16
CA ALA A 647 12.27 1.56 -29.42
C ALA A 647 11.09 0.61 -29.35
N ALA A 648 10.00 1.01 -28.70
CA ALA A 648 8.80 0.21 -28.58
C ALA A 648 7.55 1.08 -28.61
N LEU A 649 6.49 0.57 -29.22
CA LEU A 649 5.13 1.07 -29.04
C LEU A 649 4.54 0.46 -27.77
N THR A 650 3.86 1.25 -26.98
CA THR A 650 3.24 0.79 -25.73
C THR A 650 1.74 1.11 -25.73
N VAL A 651 0.95 0.19 -25.24
CA VAL A 651 -0.49 0.37 -25.07
C VAL A 651 -0.92 -0.17 -23.71
N ARG A 652 -1.86 0.50 -23.06
CA ARG A 652 -2.55 0.00 -21.86
C ARG A 652 -4.02 0.35 -21.96
N LEU A 653 -4.88 -0.65 -21.77
CA LEU A 653 -6.31 -0.51 -21.64
C LEU A 653 -6.72 -0.99 -20.26
N GLU A 654 -7.13 -0.05 -19.41
CA GLU A 654 -7.65 -0.34 -18.07
C GLU A 654 -9.18 -0.49 -18.13
N ASN A 655 -9.70 -1.36 -17.26
CA ASN A 655 -11.12 -1.66 -17.18
C ASN A 655 -11.71 -1.96 -18.57
N ALA A 656 -11.09 -2.87 -19.31
CA ALA A 656 -11.43 -3.19 -20.71
C ALA A 656 -12.89 -3.58 -20.90
N PHE A 657 -13.53 -4.19 -19.89
CA PHE A 657 -14.95 -4.51 -19.93
C PHE A 657 -15.87 -3.29 -19.72
N GLY A 658 -15.32 -2.15 -19.28
CA GLY A 658 -16.10 -0.94 -18.97
C GLY A 658 -17.03 -1.13 -17.77
N ALA A 659 -16.63 -1.94 -16.79
CA ALA A 659 -17.40 -2.18 -15.59
C ALA A 659 -17.64 -0.86 -14.84
N GLY A 660 -18.91 -0.55 -14.54
CA GLY A 660 -19.27 0.52 -13.62
C GLY A 660 -19.15 0.00 -12.18
N TYR A 661 -18.30 0.62 -11.37
CA TYR A 661 -18.13 0.24 -9.97
C TYR A 661 -17.71 1.42 -9.10
N GLU A 662 -17.83 1.25 -7.80
CA GLU A 662 -17.41 2.18 -6.77
C GLU A 662 -16.54 1.43 -5.75
N GLU A 663 -15.46 2.05 -5.28
CA GLU A 663 -14.64 1.52 -4.20
C GLU A 663 -14.99 2.19 -2.85
N ILE A 664 -15.66 3.32 -2.92
CA ILE A 664 -16.29 4.08 -1.84
C ILE A 664 -17.68 4.48 -2.34
N ALA A 665 -18.69 4.42 -1.51
CA ALA A 665 -20.07 4.78 -1.86
C ALA A 665 -20.15 6.18 -2.49
N ASN A 666 -20.85 6.29 -3.62
CA ASN A 666 -21.05 7.51 -4.43
C ASN A 666 -19.80 8.01 -5.18
N PHE A 667 -18.64 7.37 -5.03
CA PHE A 667 -17.45 7.73 -5.78
C PHE A 667 -17.20 6.75 -6.93
N ARG A 668 -17.70 7.09 -8.12
CA ARG A 668 -17.53 6.26 -9.31
C ARG A 668 -16.06 6.09 -9.66
N ALA A 669 -15.68 4.86 -9.98
CA ALA A 669 -14.38 4.55 -10.56
C ALA A 669 -14.33 4.89 -12.06
N PRO A 670 -13.12 5.11 -12.65
CA PRO A 670 -12.99 5.33 -14.09
C PRO A 670 -13.53 4.15 -14.90
N GLY A 671 -14.24 4.46 -16.00
CA GLY A 671 -14.60 3.50 -17.02
C GLY A 671 -13.38 2.96 -17.77
N ARG A 672 -13.52 2.73 -19.09
CA ARG A 672 -12.36 2.34 -19.93
C ARG A 672 -11.35 3.48 -20.01
N VAL A 673 -10.08 3.18 -19.73
CA VAL A 673 -8.98 4.14 -19.87
C VAL A 673 -7.96 3.55 -20.85
N LEU A 674 -7.75 4.19 -21.97
CA LEU A 674 -6.73 3.85 -22.95
C LEU A 674 -5.54 4.81 -22.79
N LEU A 675 -4.32 4.26 -22.71
CA LEU A 675 -3.06 4.97 -22.82
C LEU A 675 -2.25 4.32 -23.94
N ALA A 676 -1.74 5.11 -24.88
CA ALA A 676 -0.87 4.63 -25.93
C ALA A 676 0.33 5.58 -26.10
N GLY A 677 1.45 5.06 -26.53
CA GLY A 677 2.65 5.88 -26.68
C GLY A 677 3.86 5.11 -27.15
N VAL A 678 5.01 5.74 -26.93
CA VAL A 678 6.32 5.24 -27.36
C VAL A 678 7.28 5.19 -26.18
N ARG A 679 8.15 4.21 -26.18
CA ARG A 679 9.31 4.12 -25.29
C ARG A 679 10.57 3.93 -26.11
N VAL A 680 11.62 4.68 -25.80
CA VAL A 680 12.94 4.55 -26.41
C VAL A 680 14.01 4.47 -25.34
N GLY A 681 15.14 3.84 -25.64
CA GLY A 681 16.23 3.72 -24.68
C GLY A 681 17.46 3.02 -25.26
N THR A 682 18.48 2.91 -24.40
CA THR A 682 19.75 2.24 -24.78
C THR A 682 19.71 0.73 -24.50
N LEU A 683 18.75 0.24 -23.73
CA LEU A 683 18.62 -1.16 -23.32
C LEU A 683 17.19 -1.66 -23.59
N ARG A 684 17.10 -2.92 -24.00
CA ARG A 684 15.83 -3.66 -24.14
C ARG A 684 15.31 -4.18 -22.80
#